data_80d5ca501c867afcce169d79c253d891
#
_entry.id   80d5ca501c867afcce169d79c253d891
#
_cell.length_a   1.000
_cell.length_b   1.000
_cell.length_c   1.000
_cell.angle_alpha   90.00
_cell.angle_beta   90.00
_cell.angle_gamma   90.00
#
_symmetry.space_group_name_H-M   'P 1'
#
loop_
_entity.id
_entity.type
_entity.pdbx_description
1 polymer ?
#
loop_
_entity_poly.entity_id
_entity_poly.type
_entity_poly.pdbx_seq_one_letter_code
_entity_poly.pdbx_strand_id
1 'polypeptide(L)'
;MSENLNNNKPKINVPRPSLSWLYVIIALVFGFLYFSSEDGSASKEITYTEFKEMVSKGYASKIIAYDDNTVDMFIKPENIVDVFGKDANKVGRSPSVNVKIGSMEALDKFLDEEQDSGNFIGSISYEKQTNYFGMIFWNIAPFLLLIGIWMFAMRRMSGGGGPGGAGSVFSVGKSKAQLFEKGANRITFKDVAGQAAAKQEVEEIVEFLKQPQKYTELGGKIPKGALLVGPPGTGKTLLAKAVAGEADVPFFSISGSDFVEMFVGVGASRVRDLFRQAKEKSPCIIFIDEIDAVGRARGKNPSMGGNDERENTLIQLLTGMDGFGSNSGVIILAATNRVDILDKALLRAGRFDRQIYVDLPDLNERKEVFGVHLRPLKLDNTVDVDLLARQTPGFSGADIANVCNEAALIAARHSKPSVGKDDFLAAIDRIVGGLEKKTKVMTAAEKRAIALHEAGHATISWFLEHANPLIKVTIVPRGRALGAAWYLPEERQITTKEQMLDEMCATLGGRAAEEVFIGHISTGAMNDLERVTKQAYGMIAYAGMSDKLPNLCYYSNDEYSFNKPYSEHTAELIDQEVQKMINEQYARAKALLQEHKEGHNQLAQLLIDREVIFAEDVEKIFGKRPWASRSEEIMAAEEKALPAPEKTEEAATASEPGTKEQTENSGTSATQDEEKQA
;
A
#
# COMPACT_ATOMS: atom_id res chain seq x y z
N MET A 1 -28.44 49.24 32.50
CA MET A 1 -27.67 50.41 32.08
C MET A 1 -26.23 50.01 31.99
N SER A 2 -25.77 49.74 30.77
CA SER A 2 -24.39 49.88 30.32
C SER A 2 -24.36 49.50 28.83
N GLU A 3 -23.90 50.46 28.08
CA GLU A 3 -24.09 50.64 26.65
C GLU A 3 -23.30 49.65 25.78
N ASN A 4 -23.97 49.20 24.73
CA ASN A 4 -23.37 48.58 23.54
C ASN A 4 -22.64 49.64 22.70
N LEU A 5 -21.31 49.58 22.63
CA LEU A 5 -20.52 50.33 21.67
C LEU A 5 -20.30 49.49 20.39
N ASN A 6 -21.16 49.78 19.45
CA ASN A 6 -21.10 49.27 18.07
C ASN A 6 -20.00 49.96 17.30
N ASN A 7 -18.86 49.32 17.08
CA ASN A 7 -17.69 49.83 16.39
C ASN A 7 -17.76 49.51 14.90
N ASN A 8 -18.62 50.25 14.18
CA ASN A 8 -18.75 50.19 12.72
C ASN A 8 -17.68 51.08 12.05
N LYS A 9 -16.50 50.49 11.78
CA LYS A 9 -15.52 51.14 10.91
C LYS A 9 -15.89 50.86 9.44
N PRO A 10 -15.98 51.91 8.56
CA PRO A 10 -16.27 51.70 7.15
C PRO A 10 -15.11 50.94 6.48
N LYS A 11 -15.44 49.82 5.86
CA LYS A 11 -14.50 49.06 4.99
C LYS A 11 -14.31 49.89 3.72
N ILE A 12 -13.16 50.50 3.59
CA ILE A 12 -12.71 51.14 2.31
C ILE A 12 -12.44 49.96 1.35
N ASN A 13 -13.32 49.79 0.39
CA ASN A 13 -13.11 48.89 -0.74
C ASN A 13 -12.07 49.51 -1.67
N VAL A 14 -10.82 49.17 -1.52
CA VAL A 14 -9.78 49.46 -2.51
C VAL A 14 -10.03 48.50 -3.69
N PRO A 15 -10.35 49.04 -4.90
CA PRO A 15 -10.53 48.23 -6.07
C PRO A 15 -9.20 47.49 -6.36
N ARG A 16 -9.20 46.18 -6.34
CA ARG A 16 -8.05 45.40 -6.78
C ARG A 16 -7.84 45.65 -8.27
N PRO A 17 -6.66 46.12 -8.73
CA PRO A 17 -6.40 46.32 -10.15
C PRO A 17 -6.62 44.98 -10.86
N SER A 18 -7.56 44.95 -11.77
CA SER A 18 -7.80 43.78 -12.62
C SER A 18 -6.61 43.64 -13.57
N LEU A 19 -6.22 42.40 -13.88
CA LEU A 19 -5.10 42.10 -14.79
C LEU A 19 -5.24 42.82 -16.16
N SER A 20 -6.43 43.29 -16.49
CA SER A 20 -6.77 44.09 -17.68
C SER A 20 -5.98 45.39 -17.75
N TRP A 21 -5.61 46.01 -16.63
CA TRP A 21 -4.79 47.22 -16.60
C TRP A 21 -3.36 46.97 -17.13
N LEU A 22 -2.83 45.78 -16.96
CA LEU A 22 -1.52 45.41 -17.49
C LEU A 22 -1.51 45.44 -19.03
N TYR A 23 -2.58 44.97 -19.66
CA TYR A 23 -2.72 45.03 -21.12
C TYR A 23 -2.81 46.49 -21.65
N VAL A 24 -3.49 47.34 -20.91
CA VAL A 24 -3.59 48.76 -21.26
C VAL A 24 -2.22 49.45 -21.15
N ILE A 25 -1.45 49.13 -20.10
CA ILE A 25 -0.08 49.67 -19.94
C ILE A 25 0.83 49.15 -21.05
N ILE A 26 0.79 47.85 -21.37
CA ILE A 26 1.58 47.29 -22.46
C ILE A 26 1.21 47.93 -23.81
N ALA A 27 -0.08 48.08 -24.09
CA ALA A 27 -0.54 48.73 -25.31
C ALA A 27 -0.12 50.20 -25.37
N LEU A 28 -0.14 50.95 -24.26
CA LEU A 28 0.34 52.35 -24.18
C LEU A 28 1.86 52.45 -24.35
N VAL A 29 2.64 51.53 -23.78
CA VAL A 29 4.09 51.50 -23.98
C VAL A 29 4.45 51.16 -25.42
N PHE A 30 3.79 50.18 -26.05
CA PHE A 30 4.00 49.87 -27.46
C PHE A 30 3.53 51.02 -28.38
N GLY A 31 2.39 51.66 -28.07
CA GLY A 31 1.92 52.85 -28.78
C GLY A 31 2.91 54.02 -28.65
N PHE A 32 3.41 54.29 -27.45
CA PHE A 32 4.42 55.32 -27.22
C PHE A 32 5.73 55.04 -27.96
N LEU A 33 6.21 53.81 -27.92
CA LEU A 33 7.42 53.39 -28.66
C LEU A 33 7.22 53.47 -30.17
N TYR A 34 6.05 53.14 -30.69
CA TYR A 34 5.72 53.26 -32.11
C TYR A 34 5.70 54.73 -32.55
N PHE A 35 5.05 55.62 -31.78
CA PHE A 35 4.99 57.06 -32.10
C PHE A 35 6.32 57.79 -31.85
N SER A 36 7.19 57.34 -30.96
CA SER A 36 8.51 57.95 -30.72
C SER A 36 9.58 57.47 -31.70
N SER A 37 9.34 56.50 -32.53
CA SER A 37 10.28 56.03 -33.56
C SER A 37 10.11 56.75 -34.90
N GLU A 38 9.08 57.61 -35.08
CA GLU A 38 8.95 58.51 -36.19
C GLU A 38 9.66 59.82 -35.84
N ASP A 39 10.99 59.90 -35.99
CA ASP A 39 11.68 61.15 -36.15
C ASP A 39 11.25 61.74 -37.51
N GLY A 40 10.47 62.84 -37.43
CA GLY A 40 9.84 63.46 -38.56
C GLY A 40 10.83 64.27 -39.49
N SER A 41 11.84 63.56 -39.99
CA SER A 41 12.63 64.06 -41.13
C SER A 41 11.97 63.56 -42.42
N ALA A 42 11.32 64.52 -43.16
CA ALA A 42 10.84 64.15 -44.49
C ALA A 42 12.05 63.89 -45.39
N SER A 43 12.33 62.60 -45.63
CA SER A 43 13.30 62.18 -46.60
C SER A 43 12.62 61.99 -47.98
N LYS A 44 13.17 62.47 -49.01
CA LYS A 44 12.70 62.24 -50.39
C LYS A 44 13.62 61.24 -51.05
N GLU A 45 13.05 60.13 -51.57
CA GLU A 45 13.84 59.21 -52.41
C GLU A 45 14.19 59.82 -53.74
N ILE A 46 15.45 59.79 -54.14
CA ILE A 46 15.96 60.29 -55.39
C ILE A 46 16.81 59.21 -56.11
N THR A 47 16.97 59.36 -57.42
CA THR A 47 17.82 58.46 -58.20
C THR A 47 19.32 58.75 -58.01
N TYR A 48 20.18 57.76 -58.22
CA TYR A 48 21.63 57.98 -58.11
C TYR A 48 22.15 59.05 -59.07
N THR A 49 21.54 59.28 -60.25
CA THR A 49 21.87 60.28 -61.21
C THR A 49 21.53 61.70 -60.65
N GLU A 50 20.38 61.83 -60.06
CA GLU A 50 19.98 63.13 -59.42
C GLU A 50 20.87 63.44 -58.22
N PHE A 51 21.23 62.40 -57.44
CA PHE A 51 22.17 62.57 -56.34
C PHE A 51 23.52 63.11 -56.79
N LYS A 52 24.08 62.51 -57.85
CA LYS A 52 25.32 63.02 -58.44
C LYS A 52 25.22 64.52 -58.91
N GLU A 53 24.16 64.81 -59.57
CA GLU A 53 23.91 66.17 -60.03
C GLU A 53 23.80 67.21 -58.89
N MET A 54 23.12 66.79 -57.77
CA MET A 54 22.98 67.64 -56.59
C MET A 54 24.29 67.84 -55.83
N VAL A 55 25.13 66.77 -55.77
CA VAL A 55 26.46 66.87 -55.16
C VAL A 55 27.37 67.75 -55.99
N SER A 56 27.41 67.63 -57.34
CA SER A 56 28.21 68.48 -58.24
C SER A 56 27.72 69.97 -58.25
N LYS A 57 26.45 70.24 -57.96
CA LYS A 57 25.90 71.57 -57.75
C LYS A 57 26.19 72.17 -56.37
N GLY A 58 26.82 71.38 -55.45
CA GLY A 58 27.19 71.85 -54.15
C GLY A 58 26.06 71.88 -53.15
N TYR A 59 24.89 71.23 -53.38
CA TYR A 59 23.69 71.21 -52.52
C TYR A 59 23.86 70.38 -51.26
N ALA A 60 24.77 69.45 -51.20
CA ALA A 60 25.01 68.55 -50.04
C ALA A 60 25.74 69.34 -48.91
N SER A 61 25.26 69.20 -47.68
CA SER A 61 25.91 69.69 -46.47
C SER A 61 26.62 68.49 -45.69
N LYS A 62 26.01 67.30 -45.64
CA LYS A 62 26.51 66.12 -45.01
C LYS A 62 26.00 64.91 -45.77
N ILE A 63 26.83 63.87 -45.91
CA ILE A 63 26.45 62.57 -46.50
C ILE A 63 26.72 61.51 -45.51
N ILE A 64 25.68 60.64 -45.24
CA ILE A 64 25.81 59.47 -44.40
C ILE A 64 25.57 58.26 -45.30
N ALA A 65 26.53 57.37 -45.38
CA ALA A 65 26.43 56.11 -46.09
C ALA A 65 26.22 55.00 -45.11
N TYR A 66 25.26 54.13 -45.39
CA TYR A 66 24.95 52.98 -44.56
C TYR A 66 25.42 51.66 -45.17
N ASP A 67 25.66 50.66 -44.34
CA ASP A 67 26.17 49.32 -44.74
C ASP A 67 25.19 48.52 -45.63
N ASP A 68 23.94 48.96 -45.76
CA ASP A 68 22.93 48.38 -46.66
C ASP A 68 22.88 49.01 -48.05
N ASN A 69 23.92 49.76 -48.44
CA ASN A 69 24.01 50.52 -49.69
C ASN A 69 22.95 51.62 -49.83
N THR A 70 22.47 52.16 -48.77
CA THR A 70 21.65 53.40 -48.76
C THR A 70 22.51 54.58 -48.33
N VAL A 71 22.22 55.73 -48.88
CA VAL A 71 22.93 56.99 -48.59
C VAL A 71 21.92 58.07 -48.31
N ASP A 72 22.07 58.74 -47.19
CA ASP A 72 21.31 59.96 -46.82
C ASP A 72 22.17 61.15 -47.06
N MET A 73 21.72 62.02 -47.95
CA MET A 73 22.34 63.30 -48.21
C MET A 73 21.53 64.43 -47.59
N PHE A 74 22.10 65.17 -46.68
CA PHE A 74 21.53 66.32 -46.06
C PHE A 74 21.73 67.58 -46.94
N ILE A 75 20.66 68.32 -47.19
CA ILE A 75 20.65 69.50 -48.10
C ILE A 75 20.97 70.76 -47.30
N LYS A 76 21.78 71.61 -47.90
CA LYS A 76 22.05 72.95 -47.33
C LYS A 76 20.78 73.81 -47.27
N PRO A 77 20.55 74.58 -46.16
CA PRO A 77 19.32 75.41 -45.97
C PRO A 77 18.99 76.30 -47.15
N GLU A 78 19.98 76.76 -47.85
CA GLU A 78 19.87 77.68 -48.99
C GLU A 78 19.23 77.01 -50.22
N ASN A 79 19.34 75.72 -50.36
CA ASN A 79 18.93 74.95 -51.55
C ASN A 79 17.68 74.06 -51.31
N ILE A 80 17.01 74.15 -50.15
CA ILE A 80 15.84 73.41 -49.82
C ILE A 80 14.69 73.58 -50.80
N VAL A 81 14.49 74.81 -51.24
CA VAL A 81 13.39 75.18 -52.16
C VAL A 81 13.65 74.56 -53.56
N ASP A 82 14.92 74.45 -54.00
CA ASP A 82 15.26 73.86 -55.28
C ASP A 82 15.09 72.36 -55.32
N VAL A 83 15.31 71.64 -54.18
CA VAL A 83 15.21 70.18 -54.07
C VAL A 83 13.79 69.74 -53.74
N PHE A 84 13.11 70.43 -52.84
CA PHE A 84 11.81 70.03 -52.36
C PHE A 84 10.62 70.77 -52.97
N GLY A 85 10.85 71.85 -53.69
CA GLY A 85 9.84 72.65 -54.41
C GLY A 85 8.67 73.05 -53.52
N LYS A 86 7.45 72.68 -53.88
CA LYS A 86 6.21 73.03 -53.12
C LYS A 86 6.16 72.40 -51.70
N ASP A 87 6.95 71.37 -51.43
CA ASP A 87 6.96 70.72 -50.11
C ASP A 87 8.05 71.26 -49.17
N ALA A 88 8.80 72.27 -49.58
CA ALA A 88 9.86 72.89 -48.80
C ALA A 88 9.41 73.37 -47.41
N ASN A 89 8.13 73.80 -47.27
CA ASN A 89 7.55 74.24 -45.99
C ASN A 89 7.16 73.11 -45.04
N LYS A 90 7.18 71.82 -45.47
CA LYS A 90 6.84 70.60 -44.67
C LYS A 90 8.07 69.84 -44.21
N VAL A 91 9.24 70.30 -44.66
CA VAL A 91 10.49 69.64 -44.39
C VAL A 91 11.01 70.06 -43.03
N GLY A 92 11.34 69.12 -42.13
CA GLY A 92 11.82 69.35 -40.77
C GLY A 92 13.16 70.11 -40.72
N ARG A 93 13.75 70.26 -39.52
CA ARG A 93 15.01 71.00 -39.29
C ARG A 93 16.25 70.46 -40.00
N SER A 94 16.20 69.21 -40.50
CA SER A 94 17.35 68.54 -41.20
C SER A 94 16.84 67.81 -42.44
N PRO A 95 16.55 68.54 -43.54
CA PRO A 95 16.06 67.93 -44.78
C PRO A 95 17.13 66.96 -45.39
N SER A 96 16.72 65.72 -45.63
CA SER A 96 17.58 64.72 -46.25
C SER A 96 16.92 64.11 -47.47
N VAL A 97 17.74 63.69 -48.41
CA VAL A 97 17.33 62.87 -49.55
C VAL A 97 18.00 61.48 -49.42
N ASN A 98 17.23 60.46 -49.68
CA ASN A 98 17.70 59.06 -49.59
C ASN A 98 17.94 58.50 -51.01
N VAL A 99 19.04 57.85 -51.21
CA VAL A 99 19.38 57.19 -52.49
C VAL A 99 19.96 55.81 -52.27
N LYS A 100 19.58 54.85 -53.10
CA LYS A 100 20.24 53.55 -53.20
C LYS A 100 21.38 53.59 -54.20
N ILE A 101 22.53 53.14 -53.74
CA ILE A 101 23.76 53.06 -54.56
C ILE A 101 24.08 51.61 -54.91
N GLY A 102 24.78 51.39 -56.05
CA GLY A 102 25.19 50.06 -56.50
C GLY A 102 26.48 49.56 -55.85
N SER A 103 27.39 50.48 -55.47
CA SER A 103 28.68 50.14 -54.85
C SER A 103 29.20 51.33 -54.04
N MET A 104 29.66 51.03 -52.82
CA MET A 104 30.32 52.02 -51.94
C MET A 104 31.62 52.56 -52.52
N GLU A 105 32.43 51.65 -53.12
CA GLU A 105 33.71 52.09 -53.79
C GLU A 105 33.49 53.07 -54.90
N ALA A 106 32.40 52.92 -55.67
CA ALA A 106 32.07 53.87 -56.76
C ALA A 106 31.56 55.22 -56.18
N LEU A 107 30.89 55.21 -55.05
CA LEU A 107 30.46 56.41 -54.30
C LEU A 107 31.69 57.16 -53.77
N ASP A 108 32.61 56.46 -53.10
CA ASP A 108 33.81 57.07 -52.51
C ASP A 108 34.63 57.77 -53.57
N LYS A 109 34.90 57.07 -54.69
CA LYS A 109 35.65 57.65 -55.81
C LYS A 109 34.98 58.88 -56.39
N PHE A 110 33.67 58.88 -56.53
CA PHE A 110 32.91 60.00 -56.99
C PHE A 110 32.95 61.15 -55.98
N LEU A 111 32.81 60.87 -54.68
CA LEU A 111 32.85 61.96 -53.67
C LEU A 111 34.23 62.57 -53.49
N ASP A 112 35.31 61.74 -53.64
CA ASP A 112 36.68 62.24 -53.64
C ASP A 112 36.92 63.18 -54.84
N GLU A 113 36.48 62.78 -56.08
CA GLU A 113 36.58 63.65 -57.28
C GLU A 113 35.81 64.95 -57.11
N GLU A 114 34.62 64.96 -56.50
CA GLU A 114 33.84 66.21 -56.29
C GLU A 114 34.40 67.00 -55.11
N GLN A 115 35.06 66.41 -54.14
CA GLN A 115 35.74 67.13 -53.05
C GLN A 115 37.03 67.78 -53.55
N ASP A 116 37.83 67.11 -54.41
CA ASP A 116 38.97 67.66 -55.03
C ASP A 116 38.64 68.79 -56.01
N SER A 117 37.49 68.70 -56.67
CA SER A 117 36.97 69.76 -57.56
C SER A 117 36.36 70.93 -56.80
N GLY A 118 36.26 70.85 -55.49
CA GLY A 118 35.69 71.93 -54.64
C GLY A 118 34.16 72.10 -54.69
N ASN A 119 33.45 71.15 -55.32
CA ASN A 119 32.00 71.14 -55.45
C ASN A 119 31.31 70.61 -54.19
N PHE A 120 31.99 69.73 -53.40
CA PHE A 120 31.49 69.23 -52.14
C PHE A 120 32.46 69.59 -51.00
N ILE A 121 31.96 70.37 -50.02
CA ILE A 121 32.71 70.79 -48.82
C ILE A 121 32.06 70.21 -47.53
N GLY A 122 31.29 69.16 -47.65
CA GLY A 122 30.57 68.54 -46.55
C GLY A 122 31.36 67.40 -45.86
N SER A 123 30.80 66.93 -44.75
CA SER A 123 31.36 65.70 -44.06
C SER A 123 30.72 64.40 -44.59
N ILE A 124 31.54 63.42 -44.76
CA ILE A 124 31.10 62.03 -45.09
C ILE A 124 31.23 61.20 -43.81
N SER A 125 30.21 60.48 -43.48
CA SER A 125 30.21 59.51 -42.35
C SER A 125 29.61 58.16 -42.79
N TYR A 126 30.24 57.06 -42.31
CA TYR A 126 29.74 55.70 -42.53
C TYR A 126 29.13 55.22 -41.26
N GLU A 127 27.84 54.84 -41.31
CA GLU A 127 27.10 54.38 -40.17
C GLU A 127 26.42 53.03 -40.42
N LYS A 128 26.23 52.26 -39.37
CA LYS A 128 25.55 50.97 -39.46
C LYS A 128 24.07 51.15 -39.18
N GLN A 129 23.22 50.77 -40.09
CA GLN A 129 21.78 50.85 -39.88
C GLN A 129 21.31 49.74 -38.95
N THR A 130 21.14 50.00 -37.65
CA THR A 130 20.64 49.06 -36.68
C THR A 130 19.13 49.25 -36.47
N ASN A 131 18.35 48.25 -36.90
CA ASN A 131 16.93 48.23 -36.68
C ASN A 131 16.63 47.71 -35.24
N TYR A 132 16.75 48.61 -34.25
CA TYR A 132 16.52 48.28 -32.83
C TYR A 132 15.10 47.73 -32.57
N PHE A 133 14.10 48.18 -33.28
CA PHE A 133 12.73 47.74 -33.12
C PHE A 133 12.56 46.26 -33.55
N GLY A 134 13.10 45.88 -34.68
CA GLY A 134 13.08 44.51 -35.14
C GLY A 134 13.83 43.58 -34.18
N MET A 135 15.01 43.99 -33.73
CA MET A 135 15.82 43.22 -32.80
C MET A 135 15.14 43.00 -31.44
N ILE A 136 14.53 44.04 -30.87
CA ILE A 136 13.77 43.96 -29.62
C ILE A 136 12.51 43.08 -29.80
N PHE A 137 11.77 43.26 -30.89
CA PHE A 137 10.57 42.49 -31.18
C PHE A 137 10.87 41.00 -31.30
N TRP A 138 11.86 40.62 -32.09
CA TRP A 138 12.22 39.20 -32.29
C TRP A 138 12.82 38.53 -31.02
N ASN A 139 13.44 39.30 -30.13
CA ASN A 139 13.92 38.79 -28.84
C ASN A 139 12.79 38.63 -27.80
N ILE A 140 11.78 39.53 -27.79
CA ILE A 140 10.71 39.54 -26.80
C ILE A 140 9.49 38.70 -27.25
N ALA A 141 9.19 38.66 -28.54
CA ALA A 141 8.03 37.94 -29.10
C ALA A 141 7.94 36.48 -28.68
N PRO A 142 9.02 35.65 -28.66
CA PRO A 142 8.96 34.27 -28.19
C PRO A 142 8.56 34.16 -26.70
N PHE A 143 9.04 35.06 -25.86
CA PHE A 143 8.67 35.08 -24.44
C PHE A 143 7.21 35.47 -24.22
N LEU A 144 6.71 36.44 -24.98
CA LEU A 144 5.29 36.84 -24.93
C LEU A 144 4.39 35.70 -25.43
N LEU A 145 4.82 34.97 -26.46
CA LEU A 145 4.11 33.82 -26.99
C LEU A 145 4.10 32.66 -25.96
N LEU A 146 5.21 32.38 -25.29
CA LEU A 146 5.29 31.42 -24.20
C LEU A 146 4.40 31.81 -23.04
N ILE A 147 4.40 33.04 -22.62
CA ILE A 147 3.51 33.58 -21.58
C ILE A 147 2.03 33.46 -22.01
N GLY A 148 1.72 33.75 -23.26
CA GLY A 148 0.37 33.59 -23.81
C GLY A 148 -0.09 32.13 -23.83
N ILE A 149 0.76 31.20 -24.27
CA ILE A 149 0.48 29.78 -24.23
C ILE A 149 0.31 29.30 -22.78
N TRP A 150 1.20 29.71 -21.87
CA TRP A 150 1.11 29.40 -20.45
C TRP A 150 -0.18 29.93 -19.81
N MET A 151 -0.56 31.15 -20.08
CA MET A 151 -1.84 31.70 -19.62
C MET A 151 -3.05 31.02 -20.24
N PHE A 152 -3.00 30.66 -21.54
CA PHE A 152 -4.05 29.90 -22.21
C PHE A 152 -4.18 28.50 -21.62
N ALA A 153 -3.06 27.79 -21.38
CA ALA A 153 -3.02 26.48 -20.72
C ALA A 153 -3.57 26.56 -19.29
N MET A 154 -3.16 27.56 -18.51
CA MET A 154 -3.70 27.82 -17.17
C MET A 154 -5.21 28.12 -17.19
N ARG A 155 -5.70 28.89 -18.16
CA ARG A 155 -7.12 29.19 -18.29
C ARG A 155 -7.93 27.97 -18.71
N ARG A 156 -7.37 27.08 -19.54
CA ARG A 156 -8.00 25.82 -19.94
C ARG A 156 -7.99 24.77 -18.81
N MET A 157 -6.95 24.73 -18.00
CA MET A 157 -6.89 23.90 -16.78
C MET A 157 -7.80 24.43 -15.66
N SER A 158 -8.10 25.73 -15.64
CA SER A 158 -9.00 26.36 -14.67
C SER A 158 -10.48 26.38 -15.11
N GLY A 159 -10.78 25.96 -16.32
CA GLY A 159 -12.10 26.09 -16.96
C GLY A 159 -13.01 24.87 -16.84
N GLY A 160 -12.94 24.12 -15.74
CA GLY A 160 -13.83 23.00 -15.42
C GLY A 160 -14.53 23.17 -14.08
N GLY A 161 -15.58 23.99 -14.02
CA GLY A 161 -16.59 23.95 -12.96
C GLY A 161 -16.36 24.84 -11.72
N GLY A 162 -17.11 25.90 -11.60
CA GLY A 162 -17.47 26.57 -10.36
C GLY A 162 -16.54 27.68 -9.85
N PRO A 163 -17.02 28.64 -9.08
CA PRO A 163 -16.22 29.71 -8.51
C PRO A 163 -15.36 29.21 -7.36
N GLY A 164 -14.12 28.72 -7.68
CA GLY A 164 -13.21 28.12 -6.68
C GLY A 164 -11.83 27.74 -7.22
N GLY A 165 -11.47 28.08 -8.45
CA GLY A 165 -10.32 27.52 -9.18
C GLY A 165 -8.90 27.94 -8.78
N ALA A 166 -8.68 28.65 -7.68
CA ALA A 166 -7.32 28.96 -7.16
C ALA A 166 -6.85 28.01 -6.06
N GLY A 167 -7.68 27.00 -5.66
CA GLY A 167 -7.39 26.11 -4.52
C GLY A 167 -6.63 24.83 -4.87
N SER A 168 -6.48 24.46 -6.15
CA SER A 168 -5.98 23.14 -6.54
C SER A 168 -4.48 22.95 -6.30
N VAL A 169 -3.65 23.97 -6.42
CA VAL A 169 -2.20 23.90 -6.15
C VAL A 169 -1.91 23.84 -4.64
N PHE A 170 -2.82 24.34 -3.79
CA PHE A 170 -2.71 24.29 -2.33
C PHE A 170 -3.41 23.09 -1.69
N SER A 171 -4.02 22.19 -2.47
CA SER A 171 -4.70 20.98 -1.94
C SER A 171 -3.77 19.80 -1.70
N VAL A 172 -2.50 19.87 -2.09
CA VAL A 172 -1.51 18.77 -1.94
C VAL A 172 -1.29 18.40 -0.47
N GLY A 173 -1.46 19.32 0.45
CA GLY A 173 -1.32 19.08 1.89
C GLY A 173 -2.61 18.68 2.62
N LYS A 174 -3.74 18.49 1.91
CA LYS A 174 -4.99 18.03 2.55
C LYS A 174 -4.96 16.52 2.79
N SER A 175 -5.56 16.11 3.88
CA SER A 175 -5.72 14.69 4.21
C SER A 175 -6.52 13.96 3.13
N LYS A 176 -6.03 12.78 2.72
CA LYS A 176 -6.74 11.84 1.82
C LYS A 176 -7.66 10.88 2.59
N ALA A 177 -7.85 11.07 3.90
CA ALA A 177 -8.65 10.19 4.72
C ALA A 177 -10.08 10.08 4.19
N GLN A 178 -10.56 8.85 4.07
CA GLN A 178 -11.95 8.57 3.75
C GLN A 178 -12.76 8.75 5.02
N LEU A 179 -13.72 9.67 4.99
CA LEU A 179 -14.64 9.90 6.09
C LEU A 179 -15.92 9.10 5.87
N PHE A 180 -16.22 8.20 6.80
CA PHE A 180 -17.52 7.56 6.93
C PHE A 180 -18.29 8.28 8.03
N GLU A 181 -19.36 8.97 7.65
CA GLU A 181 -20.19 9.69 8.62
C GLU A 181 -21.01 8.73 9.49
N LYS A 182 -21.48 9.22 10.60
CA LYS A 182 -22.37 8.52 11.53
C LYS A 182 -23.53 7.86 10.77
N GLY A 183 -23.76 6.56 11.00
CA GLY A 183 -24.79 5.78 10.31
C GLY A 183 -24.43 5.31 8.87
N ALA A 184 -23.33 5.79 8.28
CA ALA A 184 -22.87 5.32 6.97
C ALA A 184 -22.15 3.96 7.05
N ASN A 185 -21.49 3.69 8.18
CA ASN A 185 -20.84 2.39 8.43
C ASN A 185 -21.85 1.43 9.07
N ARG A 186 -22.27 0.42 8.31
CA ARG A 186 -23.23 -0.61 8.77
C ARG A 186 -22.54 -1.85 9.34
N ILE A 187 -21.21 -1.92 9.31
CA ILE A 187 -20.43 -3.06 9.78
C ILE A 187 -20.40 -3.02 11.31
N THR A 188 -20.80 -4.11 11.96
CA THR A 188 -20.83 -4.29 13.41
C THR A 188 -20.06 -5.55 13.82
N PHE A 189 -19.94 -5.83 15.11
CA PHE A 189 -19.30 -7.07 15.59
C PHE A 189 -19.97 -8.36 15.12
N LYS A 190 -21.23 -8.30 14.66
CA LYS A 190 -21.94 -9.44 14.05
C LYS A 190 -21.40 -9.83 12.68
N ASP A 191 -20.73 -8.89 12.00
CA ASP A 191 -20.13 -9.11 10.70
C ASP A 191 -18.67 -9.59 10.79
N VAL A 192 -18.09 -9.57 12.00
CA VAL A 192 -16.75 -10.08 12.29
C VAL A 192 -16.92 -11.46 12.92
N ALA A 193 -16.54 -12.51 12.18
CA ALA A 193 -16.53 -13.87 12.69
C ALA A 193 -15.25 -14.14 13.48
N GLY A 194 -15.33 -14.97 14.52
CA GLY A 194 -14.21 -15.29 15.41
C GLY A 194 -13.69 -14.08 16.17
N GLN A 195 -12.39 -14.09 16.52
CA GLN A 195 -11.68 -12.99 17.16
C GLN A 195 -12.27 -12.62 18.54
N ALA A 196 -12.71 -13.61 19.32
CA ALA A 196 -13.42 -13.36 20.58
C ALA A 196 -12.62 -12.49 21.56
N ALA A 197 -11.33 -12.79 21.75
CA ALA A 197 -10.45 -12.02 22.63
C ALA A 197 -10.25 -10.58 22.15
N ALA A 198 -9.96 -10.39 20.85
CA ALA A 198 -9.79 -9.06 20.27
C ALA A 198 -11.09 -8.24 20.34
N LYS A 199 -12.25 -8.86 20.11
CA LYS A 199 -13.56 -8.20 20.27
C LYS A 199 -13.77 -7.72 21.68
N GLN A 200 -13.51 -8.56 22.68
CA GLN A 200 -13.66 -8.18 24.10
C GLN A 200 -12.80 -6.95 24.45
N GLU A 201 -11.53 -6.90 23.98
CA GLU A 201 -10.66 -5.76 24.23
C GLU A 201 -11.14 -4.47 23.54
N VAL A 202 -11.70 -4.57 22.33
CA VAL A 202 -12.21 -3.38 21.62
C VAL A 202 -13.62 -2.98 22.09
N GLU A 203 -14.39 -3.86 22.72
CA GLU A 203 -15.69 -3.52 23.35
C GLU A 203 -15.54 -2.46 24.43
N GLU A 204 -14.45 -2.48 25.21
CA GLU A 204 -14.14 -1.41 26.16
C GLU A 204 -13.99 -0.05 25.48
N ILE A 205 -13.42 -0.02 24.28
CA ILE A 205 -13.29 1.21 23.47
C ILE A 205 -14.67 1.70 23.02
N VAL A 206 -15.54 0.77 22.61
CA VAL A 206 -16.92 1.09 22.21
C VAL A 206 -17.73 1.62 23.37
N GLU A 207 -17.69 0.94 24.52
CA GLU A 207 -18.37 1.39 25.72
C GLU A 207 -17.92 2.79 26.14
N PHE A 208 -16.62 3.02 26.08
CA PHE A 208 -16.04 4.31 26.37
C PHE A 208 -16.59 5.42 25.46
N LEU A 209 -16.64 5.17 24.13
CA LEU A 209 -17.17 6.14 23.16
C LEU A 209 -18.67 6.40 23.36
N LYS A 210 -19.43 5.37 23.81
CA LYS A 210 -20.85 5.48 24.11
C LYS A 210 -21.12 6.18 25.44
N GLN A 211 -20.31 5.90 26.47
CA GLN A 211 -20.54 6.37 27.87
C GLN A 211 -19.24 6.87 28.53
N PRO A 212 -18.64 7.98 28.07
CA PRO A 212 -17.36 8.45 28.58
C PRO A 212 -17.41 8.87 30.06
N GLN A 213 -18.59 9.32 30.54
CA GLN A 213 -18.75 9.79 31.92
C GLN A 213 -18.54 8.69 32.95
N LYS A 214 -19.02 7.46 32.69
CA LYS A 214 -18.86 6.28 33.57
C LYS A 214 -17.39 6.03 33.95
N TYR A 215 -16.46 6.27 33.04
CA TYR A 215 -15.03 6.03 33.27
C TYR A 215 -14.35 7.22 33.92
N THR A 216 -14.72 8.45 33.53
CA THR A 216 -14.12 9.68 34.08
C THR A 216 -14.50 9.95 35.52
N GLU A 217 -15.71 9.60 35.95
CA GLU A 217 -16.17 9.72 37.33
C GLU A 217 -15.37 8.83 38.28
N LEU A 218 -14.93 7.66 37.84
CA LEU A 218 -14.07 6.76 38.60
C LEU A 218 -12.57 7.14 38.57
N GLY A 219 -12.20 8.23 37.85
CA GLY A 219 -10.82 8.67 37.70
C GLY A 219 -10.04 7.87 36.64
N GLY A 220 -10.72 7.04 35.85
CA GLY A 220 -10.12 6.28 34.75
C GLY A 220 -9.59 7.20 33.64
N LYS A 221 -8.41 6.89 33.14
CA LYS A 221 -7.85 7.56 31.96
C LYS A 221 -8.19 6.75 30.72
N ILE A 222 -8.69 7.44 29.73
CA ILE A 222 -9.06 6.88 28.45
C ILE A 222 -7.82 6.54 27.65
N PRO A 223 -7.70 5.34 27.03
CA PRO A 223 -6.67 5.06 26.06
C PRO A 223 -6.83 6.01 24.88
N LYS A 224 -5.76 6.75 24.53
CA LYS A 224 -5.79 7.65 23.38
C LYS A 224 -5.69 6.89 22.06
N GLY A 225 -5.09 5.69 22.10
CA GLY A 225 -4.94 4.86 20.92
C GLY A 225 -4.76 3.39 21.24
N ALA A 226 -5.21 2.55 20.33
CA ALA A 226 -4.94 1.11 20.35
C ALA A 226 -4.33 0.66 19.03
N LEU A 227 -3.39 -0.28 19.12
CA LEU A 227 -2.69 -0.86 17.99
C LEU A 227 -3.18 -2.29 17.75
N LEU A 228 -3.77 -2.53 16.58
CA LEU A 228 -4.15 -3.87 16.12
C LEU A 228 -2.92 -4.54 15.50
N VAL A 229 -2.46 -5.63 16.09
CA VAL A 229 -1.25 -6.35 15.69
C VAL A 229 -1.63 -7.75 15.24
N GLY A 230 -1.08 -8.22 14.12
CA GLY A 230 -1.31 -9.60 13.70
C GLY A 230 -0.96 -9.85 12.24
N PRO A 231 -1.00 -11.10 11.78
CA PRO A 231 -0.72 -11.48 10.40
C PRO A 231 -1.63 -10.77 9.38
N PRO A 232 -1.22 -10.66 8.10
CA PRO A 232 -2.09 -10.12 7.07
C PRO A 232 -3.33 -10.99 6.88
N GLY A 233 -4.45 -10.36 6.51
CA GLY A 233 -5.69 -11.08 6.21
C GLY A 233 -6.51 -11.50 7.43
N THR A 234 -6.09 -11.21 8.67
CA THR A 234 -6.81 -11.58 9.90
C THR A 234 -8.02 -10.70 10.23
N GLY A 235 -8.29 -9.66 9.43
CA GLY A 235 -9.49 -8.82 9.60
C GLY A 235 -9.29 -7.56 10.43
N LYS A 236 -8.06 -7.09 10.69
CA LYS A 236 -7.76 -5.87 11.48
C LYS A 236 -8.55 -4.65 11.02
N THR A 237 -8.56 -4.39 9.71
CA THR A 237 -9.31 -3.27 9.11
C THR A 237 -10.83 -3.46 9.26
N LEU A 238 -11.32 -4.70 9.17
CA LEU A 238 -12.73 -5.03 9.38
C LEU A 238 -13.13 -4.81 10.83
N LEU A 239 -12.31 -5.25 11.78
CA LEU A 239 -12.52 -5.05 13.22
C LEU A 239 -12.57 -3.56 13.57
N ALA A 240 -11.64 -2.75 13.04
CA ALA A 240 -11.65 -1.30 13.25
C ALA A 240 -12.93 -0.62 12.73
N LYS A 241 -13.43 -1.06 11.56
CA LYS A 241 -14.72 -0.60 11.02
C LYS A 241 -15.88 -1.04 11.90
N ALA A 242 -15.85 -2.27 12.43
CA ALA A 242 -16.89 -2.78 13.31
C ALA A 242 -16.96 -2.01 14.64
N VAL A 243 -15.81 -1.63 15.22
CA VAL A 243 -15.74 -0.77 16.40
C VAL A 243 -16.45 0.56 16.15
N ALA A 244 -16.20 1.20 15.02
CA ALA A 244 -16.83 2.47 14.68
C ALA A 244 -18.34 2.34 14.42
N GLY A 245 -18.74 1.25 13.75
CA GLY A 245 -20.16 0.96 13.51
C GLY A 245 -20.91 0.64 14.78
N GLU A 246 -20.30 -0.13 15.69
CA GLU A 246 -20.89 -0.46 16.99
C GLU A 246 -20.98 0.75 17.92
N ALA A 247 -19.97 1.64 17.89
CA ALA A 247 -19.98 2.89 18.66
C ALA A 247 -20.87 3.98 18.04
N ASP A 248 -21.30 3.82 16.78
CA ASP A 248 -22.08 4.80 16.01
C ASP A 248 -21.42 6.20 15.98
N VAL A 249 -20.12 6.23 15.68
CA VAL A 249 -19.31 7.46 15.58
C VAL A 249 -18.70 7.61 14.19
N PRO A 250 -18.36 8.85 13.77
CA PRO A 250 -17.62 9.10 12.54
C PRO A 250 -16.30 8.34 12.51
N PHE A 251 -15.95 7.79 11.34
CA PHE A 251 -14.75 6.98 11.11
C PHE A 251 -13.90 7.55 10.00
N PHE A 252 -12.67 7.97 10.33
CA PHE A 252 -11.66 8.42 9.38
C PHE A 252 -10.72 7.26 9.08
N SER A 253 -10.66 6.82 7.83
CA SER A 253 -9.77 5.74 7.39
C SER A 253 -8.69 6.28 6.46
N ILE A 254 -7.43 5.97 6.77
CA ILE A 254 -6.27 6.36 5.97
C ILE A 254 -5.22 5.26 6.03
N SER A 255 -4.45 5.08 4.95
CA SER A 255 -3.26 4.22 4.97
C SER A 255 -2.03 5.01 5.45
N GLY A 256 -1.14 4.36 6.21
CA GLY A 256 0.16 4.93 6.57
C GLY A 256 0.97 5.34 5.34
N SER A 257 0.84 4.63 4.23
CA SER A 257 1.47 4.97 2.96
C SER A 257 1.00 6.31 2.37
N ASP A 258 -0.23 6.77 2.66
CA ASP A 258 -0.75 8.06 2.21
C ASP A 258 -0.03 9.26 2.83
N PHE A 259 0.69 9.05 3.92
CA PHE A 259 1.51 10.09 4.54
C PHE A 259 2.92 10.15 3.97
N VAL A 260 3.36 9.12 3.23
CA VAL A 260 4.70 9.07 2.64
C VAL A 260 4.64 9.71 1.25
N GLU A 261 5.26 10.89 1.12
CA GLU A 261 5.33 11.62 -0.15
C GLU A 261 6.77 12.04 -0.41
N MET A 262 7.08 12.34 -1.68
CA MET A 262 8.43 12.81 -2.07
C MET A 262 8.68 14.28 -1.74
N PHE A 263 7.62 15.05 -1.48
CA PHE A 263 7.73 16.48 -1.20
C PHE A 263 7.80 16.75 0.28
N VAL A 264 8.83 17.48 0.72
CA VAL A 264 9.09 17.81 2.12
C VAL A 264 7.91 18.58 2.75
N GLY A 265 7.45 18.12 3.91
CA GLY A 265 6.40 18.76 4.71
C GLY A 265 4.97 18.41 4.31
N VAL A 266 4.74 17.68 3.19
CA VAL A 266 3.39 17.31 2.75
C VAL A 266 2.78 16.28 3.68
N GLY A 267 3.53 15.23 4.06
CA GLY A 267 3.09 14.21 5.00
C GLY A 267 2.69 14.82 6.34
N ALA A 268 3.56 15.65 6.90
CA ALA A 268 3.29 16.36 8.15
C ALA A 268 2.06 17.30 8.04
N SER A 269 1.83 17.92 6.90
CA SER A 269 0.65 18.75 6.66
C SER A 269 -0.64 17.94 6.63
N ARG A 270 -0.62 16.74 6.00
CA ARG A 270 -1.77 15.81 5.98
C ARG A 270 -2.12 15.29 7.37
N VAL A 271 -1.11 14.98 8.19
CA VAL A 271 -1.32 14.61 9.59
C VAL A 271 -2.03 15.72 10.35
N ARG A 272 -1.54 16.97 10.26
CA ARG A 272 -2.19 18.12 10.92
C ARG A 272 -3.63 18.33 10.47
N ASP A 273 -3.88 18.21 9.17
CA ASP A 273 -5.22 18.37 8.61
C ASP A 273 -6.18 17.28 9.09
N LEU A 274 -5.73 16.01 9.11
CA LEU A 274 -6.49 14.87 9.63
C LEU A 274 -6.89 15.09 11.08
N PHE A 275 -5.93 15.43 11.94
CA PHE A 275 -6.19 15.67 13.36
C PHE A 275 -7.10 16.87 13.60
N ARG A 276 -7.02 17.92 12.78
CA ARG A 276 -7.94 19.06 12.84
C ARG A 276 -9.35 18.63 12.47
N GLN A 277 -9.55 17.90 11.39
CA GLN A 277 -10.85 17.39 10.95
C GLN A 277 -11.48 16.45 12.02
N ALA A 278 -10.67 15.58 12.62
CA ALA A 278 -11.13 14.70 13.70
C ALA A 278 -11.59 15.47 14.93
N LYS A 279 -10.87 16.55 15.31
CA LYS A 279 -11.31 17.42 16.44
C LYS A 279 -12.66 18.10 16.15
N GLU A 280 -12.87 18.51 14.90
CA GLU A 280 -14.14 19.14 14.49
C GLU A 280 -15.33 18.18 14.51
N LYS A 281 -15.06 16.87 14.34
CA LYS A 281 -16.09 15.81 14.29
C LYS A 281 -16.09 14.87 15.52
N SER A 282 -15.49 15.30 16.63
CA SER A 282 -15.50 14.53 17.88
C SER A 282 -16.94 14.37 18.44
N PRO A 283 -17.33 13.18 19.01
CA PRO A 283 -16.50 11.97 19.15
C PRO A 283 -16.33 11.21 17.84
N CYS A 284 -15.11 10.70 17.57
CA CYS A 284 -14.80 9.99 16.34
C CYS A 284 -13.63 9.02 16.50
N ILE A 285 -13.46 8.13 15.52
CA ILE A 285 -12.31 7.22 15.42
C ILE A 285 -11.45 7.60 14.20
N ILE A 286 -10.14 7.70 14.41
CA ILE A 286 -9.14 7.74 13.34
C ILE A 286 -8.53 6.35 13.21
N PHE A 287 -8.62 5.75 12.03
CA PHE A 287 -7.96 4.49 11.73
C PHE A 287 -6.82 4.68 10.74
N ILE A 288 -5.64 4.23 11.14
CA ILE A 288 -4.41 4.28 10.33
C ILE A 288 -4.01 2.85 10.02
N ASP A 289 -4.25 2.40 8.79
CA ASP A 289 -3.81 1.09 8.36
C ASP A 289 -2.33 1.12 7.95
N GLU A 290 -1.62 -0.01 8.09
CA GLU A 290 -0.21 -0.12 7.75
C GLU A 290 0.65 0.99 8.38
N ILE A 291 0.49 1.22 9.69
CA ILE A 291 1.20 2.30 10.41
C ILE A 291 2.72 2.17 10.31
N ASP A 292 3.25 0.99 10.08
CA ASP A 292 4.67 0.70 9.88
C ASP A 292 5.26 1.41 8.64
N ALA A 293 4.44 1.83 7.68
CA ALA A 293 4.89 2.68 6.57
C ALA A 293 5.48 4.01 7.05
N VAL A 294 4.95 4.59 8.12
CA VAL A 294 5.39 5.87 8.73
C VAL A 294 6.14 5.64 10.04
N GLY A 295 5.69 4.66 10.82
CA GLY A 295 6.11 4.42 12.21
C GLY A 295 7.39 3.61 12.39
N ARG A 296 8.13 3.29 11.35
CA ARG A 296 9.34 2.45 11.42
C ARG A 296 10.44 3.12 12.25
N ALA A 297 11.09 2.34 13.12
CA ALA A 297 12.23 2.79 13.92
C ALA A 297 13.39 3.30 13.05
N ARG A 298 14.14 4.24 13.59
CA ARG A 298 15.31 4.85 12.94
C ARG A 298 16.36 3.79 12.62
N GLY A 299 16.75 3.67 11.36
CA GLY A 299 17.88 2.82 10.97
C GLY A 299 19.21 3.41 11.47
N LYS A 300 20.13 2.55 11.92
CA LYS A 300 21.48 2.95 12.37
C LYS A 300 22.37 3.54 11.26
N ASN A 301 21.94 3.53 10.00
CA ASN A 301 22.69 4.06 8.85
C ASN A 301 22.06 5.34 8.29
N PRO A 302 22.74 6.52 8.45
CA PRO A 302 22.22 7.82 8.00
C PRO A 302 22.37 8.11 6.50
N SER A 303 22.83 7.17 5.68
CA SER A 303 23.31 7.48 4.33
C SER A 303 22.28 7.43 3.18
N MET A 304 20.97 7.39 3.46
CA MET A 304 19.94 7.51 2.41
C MET A 304 18.95 8.63 2.75
N GLY A 305 19.08 9.74 2.06
CA GLY A 305 18.30 10.99 2.21
C GLY A 305 16.76 10.90 1.99
N GLY A 306 16.17 9.70 2.02
CA GLY A 306 14.72 9.48 2.00
C GLY A 306 14.08 9.32 3.39
N ASN A 307 14.86 9.32 4.47
CA ASN A 307 14.36 9.10 5.83
C ASN A 307 13.81 10.36 6.52
N ASP A 308 14.29 11.55 6.13
CA ASP A 308 13.97 12.80 6.83
C ASP A 308 12.48 13.17 6.76
N GLU A 309 11.83 12.96 5.61
CA GLU A 309 10.41 13.28 5.46
C GLU A 309 9.50 12.33 6.25
N ARG A 310 9.82 11.04 6.24
CA ARG A 310 9.11 10.05 7.05
C ARG A 310 9.25 10.34 8.53
N GLU A 311 10.44 10.72 8.98
CA GLU A 311 10.71 11.08 10.37
C GLU A 311 9.93 12.35 10.77
N ASN A 312 9.92 13.38 9.94
CA ASN A 312 9.12 14.60 10.17
C ASN A 312 7.63 14.29 10.29
N THR A 313 7.13 13.38 9.46
CA THR A 313 5.74 12.93 9.49
C THR A 313 5.45 12.14 10.78
N LEU A 314 6.35 11.25 11.20
CA LEU A 314 6.23 10.53 12.47
C LEU A 314 6.21 11.48 13.67
N ILE A 315 7.14 12.45 13.72
CA ILE A 315 7.17 13.46 14.77
C ILE A 315 5.85 14.24 14.84
N GLN A 316 5.30 14.58 13.67
CA GLN A 316 4.02 15.29 13.61
C GLN A 316 2.85 14.41 14.08
N LEU A 317 2.87 13.11 13.76
CA LEU A 317 1.89 12.13 14.25
C LEU A 317 1.94 12.03 15.78
N LEU A 318 3.14 11.85 16.35
CA LEU A 318 3.36 11.79 17.79
C LEU A 318 2.89 13.08 18.49
N THR A 319 3.25 14.24 17.94
CA THR A 319 2.84 15.56 18.46
C THR A 319 1.31 15.71 18.39
N GLY A 320 0.70 15.24 17.31
CA GLY A 320 -0.75 15.25 17.14
C GLY A 320 -1.46 14.41 18.18
N MET A 321 -0.96 13.19 18.46
CA MET A 321 -1.49 12.31 19.52
C MET A 321 -1.34 12.91 20.91
N ASP A 322 -0.19 13.51 21.20
CA ASP A 322 0.05 14.16 22.49
C ASP A 322 -0.84 15.40 22.68
N GLY A 323 -1.17 16.10 21.58
CA GLY A 323 -2.02 17.29 21.57
C GLY A 323 -3.52 17.05 21.80
N PHE A 324 -3.95 15.79 21.90
CA PHE A 324 -5.30 15.46 22.36
C PHE A 324 -5.34 15.44 23.90
N GLY A 325 -6.26 16.21 24.48
CA GLY A 325 -6.59 16.08 25.91
C GLY A 325 -7.19 14.71 26.22
N SER A 326 -7.10 14.27 27.46
CA SER A 326 -7.65 12.98 27.90
C SER A 326 -9.17 12.80 27.69
N ASN A 327 -9.88 13.89 27.40
CA ASN A 327 -11.35 13.90 27.21
C ASN A 327 -11.76 14.41 25.82
N SER A 328 -10.89 14.32 24.82
CA SER A 328 -11.18 14.86 23.48
C SER A 328 -12.22 14.07 22.67
N GLY A 329 -12.60 12.86 23.12
CA GLY A 329 -13.54 12.00 22.38
C GLY A 329 -12.98 11.44 21.06
N VAL A 330 -11.69 11.64 20.77
CA VAL A 330 -11.02 11.10 19.58
C VAL A 330 -10.17 9.92 20.00
N ILE A 331 -10.41 8.76 19.39
CA ILE A 331 -9.60 7.55 19.58
C ILE A 331 -8.88 7.22 18.28
N ILE A 332 -7.61 6.87 18.41
CA ILE A 332 -6.79 6.49 17.27
C ILE A 332 -6.60 4.98 17.29
N LEU A 333 -7.12 4.30 16.28
CA LEU A 333 -6.81 2.90 16.01
C LEU A 333 -5.75 2.82 14.93
N ALA A 334 -4.74 2.00 15.11
CA ALA A 334 -3.78 1.71 14.05
C ALA A 334 -3.65 0.21 13.83
N ALA A 335 -3.27 -0.20 12.64
CA ALA A 335 -3.02 -1.60 12.33
C ALA A 335 -1.61 -1.78 11.76
N THR A 336 -0.96 -2.88 12.13
CA THR A 336 0.32 -3.31 11.58
C THR A 336 0.43 -4.82 11.52
N ASN A 337 1.20 -5.31 10.57
CA ASN A 337 1.60 -6.72 10.52
C ASN A 337 2.96 -6.95 11.21
N ARG A 338 3.68 -5.87 11.54
CA ARG A 338 5.07 -5.93 12.03
C ARG A 338 5.27 -4.93 13.17
N VAL A 339 4.94 -5.33 14.37
CA VAL A 339 5.16 -4.50 15.57
C VAL A 339 6.65 -4.36 15.91
N ASP A 340 7.47 -5.34 15.53
CA ASP A 340 8.92 -5.43 15.76
C ASP A 340 9.70 -4.25 15.16
N ILE A 341 9.24 -3.71 14.03
CA ILE A 341 9.91 -2.61 13.33
C ILE A 341 9.44 -1.22 13.75
N LEU A 342 8.38 -1.12 14.57
CA LEU A 342 7.84 0.17 14.99
C LEU A 342 8.76 0.91 15.96
N ASP A 343 8.77 2.24 15.84
CA ASP A 343 9.47 3.11 16.80
C ASP A 343 8.82 2.98 18.18
N LYS A 344 9.63 2.69 19.18
CA LYS A 344 9.23 2.55 20.58
C LYS A 344 8.50 3.78 21.12
N ALA A 345 8.69 4.95 20.52
CA ALA A 345 7.99 6.16 20.89
C ALA A 345 6.48 6.08 20.61
N LEU A 346 6.05 5.31 19.59
CA LEU A 346 4.63 5.07 19.30
C LEU A 346 3.95 4.23 20.39
N LEU A 347 4.69 3.30 21.00
CA LEU A 347 4.19 2.32 21.97
C LEU A 347 4.23 2.83 23.43
N ARG A 348 4.50 4.13 23.64
CA ARG A 348 4.53 4.73 24.97
C ARG A 348 3.13 5.06 25.47
N ALA A 349 2.95 5.05 26.79
CA ALA A 349 1.71 5.45 27.45
C ALA A 349 1.24 6.84 26.97
N GLY A 350 -0.05 6.96 26.69
CA GLY A 350 -0.68 8.16 26.11
C GLY A 350 -0.63 8.25 24.58
N ARG A 351 -0.16 7.19 23.89
CA ARG A 351 -0.16 7.01 22.44
C ARG A 351 -0.85 5.68 22.10
N PHE A 352 -0.12 4.69 21.56
CA PHE A 352 -0.64 3.33 21.39
C PHE A 352 -0.27 2.49 22.62
N ASP A 353 -0.96 2.76 23.72
CA ASP A 353 -0.71 2.11 25.00
C ASP A 353 -1.39 0.75 25.13
N ARG A 354 -2.32 0.43 24.25
CA ARG A 354 -2.92 -0.90 24.13
C ARG A 354 -2.51 -1.56 22.82
N GLN A 355 -2.03 -2.79 22.92
CA GLN A 355 -1.73 -3.65 21.77
C GLN A 355 -2.73 -4.80 21.78
N ILE A 356 -3.58 -4.85 20.77
CA ILE A 356 -4.64 -5.84 20.61
C ILE A 356 -4.19 -6.82 19.54
N TYR A 357 -4.00 -8.07 19.93
CA TYR A 357 -3.55 -9.11 19.03
C TYR A 357 -4.73 -9.68 18.26
N VAL A 358 -4.60 -9.71 16.93
CA VAL A 358 -5.59 -10.23 15.99
C VAL A 358 -4.92 -11.39 15.25
N ASP A 359 -4.90 -12.53 15.91
CA ASP A 359 -4.19 -13.72 15.47
C ASP A 359 -4.90 -14.46 14.32
N LEU A 360 -4.27 -15.50 13.80
CA LEU A 360 -4.92 -16.41 12.86
C LEU A 360 -6.07 -17.14 13.59
N PRO A 361 -7.21 -17.37 12.91
CA PRO A 361 -8.35 -18.02 13.54
C PRO A 361 -8.07 -19.47 13.86
N ASP A 362 -8.51 -19.91 15.05
CA ASP A 362 -8.50 -21.31 15.46
C ASP A 362 -9.56 -22.13 14.70
N LEU A 363 -9.66 -23.43 14.98
CA LEU A 363 -10.58 -24.34 14.28
C LEU A 363 -12.06 -23.86 14.39
N ASN A 364 -12.50 -23.43 15.56
CA ASN A 364 -13.89 -22.99 15.79
C ASN A 364 -14.14 -21.64 15.15
N GLU A 365 -13.20 -20.72 15.27
CA GLU A 365 -13.26 -19.41 14.61
C GLU A 365 -13.26 -19.55 13.09
N ARG A 366 -12.49 -20.51 12.50
CA ARG A 366 -12.55 -20.78 11.05
C ARG A 366 -13.92 -21.27 10.60
N LYS A 367 -14.61 -22.10 11.42
CA LYS A 367 -16.00 -22.50 11.13
C LYS A 367 -16.92 -21.28 11.05
N GLU A 368 -16.79 -20.35 12.00
CA GLU A 368 -17.56 -19.11 11.98
C GLU A 368 -17.24 -18.25 10.76
N VAL A 369 -15.95 -18.12 10.41
CA VAL A 369 -15.49 -17.36 9.23
C VAL A 369 -16.02 -17.99 7.94
N PHE A 370 -15.98 -19.32 7.79
CA PHE A 370 -16.64 -20.02 6.69
C PHE A 370 -18.13 -19.73 6.67
N GLY A 371 -18.81 -19.80 7.83
CA GLY A 371 -20.22 -19.49 7.94
C GLY A 371 -20.61 -18.12 7.40
N VAL A 372 -19.75 -17.11 7.54
CA VAL A 372 -19.95 -15.78 6.96
C VAL A 372 -19.75 -15.78 5.44
N HIS A 373 -18.64 -16.37 4.97
CA HIS A 373 -18.27 -16.33 3.54
C HIS A 373 -19.05 -17.31 2.67
N LEU A 374 -19.69 -18.32 3.25
CA LEU A 374 -20.58 -19.24 2.56
C LEU A 374 -21.99 -18.68 2.31
N ARG A 375 -22.46 -17.71 3.13
CA ARG A 375 -23.82 -17.12 2.99
C ARG A 375 -24.18 -16.64 1.57
N PRO A 376 -23.29 -15.96 0.83
CA PRO A 376 -23.62 -15.48 -0.50
C PRO A 376 -23.57 -16.58 -1.57
N LEU A 377 -23.08 -17.79 -1.26
CA LEU A 377 -22.87 -18.87 -2.22
C LEU A 377 -24.09 -19.79 -2.28
N LYS A 378 -24.33 -20.32 -3.48
CA LYS A 378 -25.35 -21.35 -3.69
C LYS A 378 -24.69 -22.71 -3.49
N LEU A 379 -24.88 -23.29 -2.32
CA LEU A 379 -24.24 -24.55 -1.91
C LEU A 379 -25.12 -25.75 -2.23
N ASP A 380 -24.50 -26.91 -2.38
CA ASP A 380 -25.17 -28.21 -2.35
C ASP A 380 -25.10 -28.87 -0.95
N ASN A 381 -25.72 -30.03 -0.81
CA ASN A 381 -25.79 -30.74 0.45
C ASN A 381 -24.50 -31.50 0.84
N THR A 382 -23.48 -31.46 -0.01
CA THR A 382 -22.20 -32.17 0.22
C THR A 382 -21.20 -31.29 1.01
N VAL A 383 -21.49 -30.00 1.16
CA VAL A 383 -20.59 -29.06 1.81
C VAL A 383 -20.65 -29.23 3.33
N ASP A 384 -19.54 -29.65 3.90
CA ASP A 384 -19.34 -29.79 5.32
C ASP A 384 -18.36 -28.71 5.83
N VAL A 385 -18.87 -27.79 6.65
CA VAL A 385 -18.07 -26.67 7.19
C VAL A 385 -16.99 -27.16 8.15
N ASP A 386 -17.27 -28.22 8.92
CA ASP A 386 -16.30 -28.81 9.83
C ASP A 386 -15.12 -29.42 9.09
N LEU A 387 -15.39 -30.10 7.98
CA LEU A 387 -14.35 -30.61 7.10
C LEU A 387 -13.52 -29.48 6.51
N LEU A 388 -14.16 -28.43 5.98
CA LEU A 388 -13.45 -27.28 5.38
C LEU A 388 -12.54 -26.58 6.40
N ALA A 389 -13.04 -26.34 7.62
CA ALA A 389 -12.27 -25.72 8.69
C ALA A 389 -11.07 -26.59 9.10
N ARG A 390 -11.23 -27.90 9.16
CA ARG A 390 -10.13 -28.84 9.42
C ARG A 390 -9.09 -28.85 8.31
N GLN A 391 -9.50 -28.69 7.05
CA GLN A 391 -8.57 -28.71 5.90
C GLN A 391 -7.86 -27.37 5.62
N THR A 392 -8.17 -26.33 6.39
CA THR A 392 -7.59 -25.00 6.24
C THR A 392 -6.87 -24.49 7.50
N PRO A 393 -6.01 -25.29 8.15
CA PRO A 393 -5.26 -24.82 9.32
C PRO A 393 -4.29 -23.71 8.91
N GLY A 394 -4.15 -22.71 9.77
CA GLY A 394 -3.30 -21.55 9.51
C GLY A 394 -3.79 -20.58 8.44
N PHE A 395 -5.01 -20.77 7.90
CA PHE A 395 -5.60 -19.82 6.96
C PHE A 395 -6.17 -18.61 7.71
N SER A 396 -5.88 -17.44 7.16
CA SER A 396 -6.50 -16.20 7.60
C SER A 396 -7.95 -16.07 7.08
N GLY A 397 -8.70 -15.12 7.62
CA GLY A 397 -10.04 -14.82 7.10
C GLY A 397 -10.05 -14.45 5.61
N ALA A 398 -9.01 -13.79 5.13
CA ALA A 398 -8.86 -13.47 3.71
C ALA A 398 -8.59 -14.71 2.86
N ASP A 399 -7.81 -15.66 3.36
CA ASP A 399 -7.56 -16.93 2.65
C ASP A 399 -8.84 -17.76 2.56
N ILE A 400 -9.64 -17.82 3.62
CA ILE A 400 -10.95 -18.49 3.63
C ILE A 400 -11.93 -17.84 2.64
N ALA A 401 -11.97 -16.50 2.62
CA ALA A 401 -12.76 -15.77 1.62
C ALA A 401 -12.33 -16.12 0.19
N ASN A 402 -11.02 -16.22 -0.04
CA ASN A 402 -10.46 -16.60 -1.33
C ASN A 402 -10.80 -18.06 -1.69
N VAL A 403 -10.78 -18.99 -0.74
CA VAL A 403 -11.23 -20.39 -0.93
C VAL A 403 -12.69 -20.41 -1.39
N CYS A 404 -13.56 -19.67 -0.71
CA CYS A 404 -14.98 -19.58 -1.04
C CYS A 404 -15.21 -19.03 -2.46
N ASN A 405 -14.51 -17.97 -2.81
CA ASN A 405 -14.57 -17.38 -4.14
C ASN A 405 -14.03 -18.31 -5.22
N GLU A 406 -12.89 -18.95 -4.98
CA GLU A 406 -12.27 -19.86 -5.95
C GLU A 406 -13.11 -21.13 -6.17
N ALA A 407 -13.75 -21.66 -5.11
CA ALA A 407 -14.68 -22.78 -5.23
C ALA A 407 -15.88 -22.43 -6.12
N ALA A 408 -16.44 -21.24 -5.96
CA ALA A 408 -17.51 -20.75 -6.83
C ALA A 408 -17.06 -20.60 -8.29
N LEU A 409 -15.83 -20.11 -8.53
CA LEU A 409 -15.25 -20.01 -9.88
C LEU A 409 -15.02 -21.39 -10.51
N ILE A 410 -14.60 -22.38 -9.72
CA ILE A 410 -14.40 -23.77 -10.17
C ILE A 410 -15.75 -24.38 -10.56
N ALA A 411 -16.77 -24.25 -9.70
CA ALA A 411 -18.13 -24.75 -9.98
C ALA A 411 -18.71 -24.10 -11.26
N ALA A 412 -18.55 -22.79 -11.40
CA ALA A 412 -18.97 -22.06 -12.59
C ALA A 412 -18.27 -22.55 -13.88
N ARG A 413 -16.95 -22.80 -13.81
CA ARG A 413 -16.16 -23.34 -14.93
C ARG A 413 -16.66 -24.72 -15.38
N HIS A 414 -17.13 -25.52 -14.44
CA HIS A 414 -17.71 -26.84 -14.72
C HIS A 414 -19.22 -26.78 -15.00
N SER A 415 -19.80 -25.57 -15.15
CA SER A 415 -21.23 -25.36 -15.40
C SER A 415 -22.15 -26.05 -14.38
N LYS A 416 -21.73 -26.12 -13.12
CA LYS A 416 -22.51 -26.69 -12.02
C LYS A 416 -23.57 -25.68 -11.54
N PRO A 417 -24.75 -26.12 -11.08
CA PRO A 417 -25.80 -25.25 -10.56
C PRO A 417 -25.54 -24.76 -9.15
N SER A 418 -24.63 -25.42 -8.41
CA SER A 418 -24.27 -25.15 -7.02
C SER A 418 -22.82 -25.55 -6.76
N VAL A 419 -22.26 -25.01 -5.68
CA VAL A 419 -20.87 -25.29 -5.24
C VAL A 419 -20.90 -26.48 -4.29
N GLY A 420 -20.14 -27.52 -4.59
CA GLY A 420 -20.05 -28.74 -3.79
C GLY A 420 -18.70 -28.90 -3.08
N LYS A 421 -18.62 -29.95 -2.25
CA LYS A 421 -17.41 -30.34 -1.49
C LYS A 421 -16.17 -30.40 -2.39
N ASP A 422 -16.28 -31.05 -3.56
CA ASP A 422 -15.16 -31.25 -4.47
C ASP A 422 -14.61 -29.93 -5.03
N ASP A 423 -15.48 -28.93 -5.23
CA ASP A 423 -15.08 -27.60 -5.70
C ASP A 423 -14.28 -26.87 -4.64
N PHE A 424 -14.66 -26.99 -3.36
CA PHE A 424 -13.88 -26.44 -2.23
C PHE A 424 -12.54 -27.14 -2.08
N LEU A 425 -12.49 -28.46 -2.16
CA LEU A 425 -11.24 -29.19 -2.09
C LEU A 425 -10.30 -28.82 -3.23
N ALA A 426 -10.82 -28.68 -4.45
CA ALA A 426 -10.05 -28.21 -5.59
C ALA A 426 -9.59 -26.75 -5.44
N ALA A 427 -10.39 -25.90 -4.78
CA ALA A 427 -10.01 -24.53 -4.47
C ALA A 427 -8.86 -24.46 -3.45
N ILE A 428 -8.94 -25.24 -2.37
CA ILE A 428 -7.87 -25.35 -1.37
C ILE A 428 -6.58 -25.82 -2.04
N ASP A 429 -6.66 -26.87 -2.86
CA ASP A 429 -5.54 -27.38 -3.63
C ASP A 429 -4.89 -26.31 -4.52
N ARG A 430 -5.71 -25.54 -5.19
CA ARG A 430 -5.24 -24.48 -6.08
C ARG A 430 -4.57 -23.34 -5.33
N ILE A 431 -5.08 -22.97 -4.16
CA ILE A 431 -4.52 -21.89 -3.34
C ILE A 431 -3.19 -22.31 -2.73
N VAL A 432 -3.10 -23.51 -2.18
CA VAL A 432 -1.89 -24.00 -1.52
C VAL A 432 -0.85 -24.50 -2.53
N GLY A 433 -1.25 -25.30 -3.53
CA GLY A 433 -0.34 -25.94 -4.49
C GLY A 433 -0.19 -25.24 -5.83
N GLY A 434 -1.05 -24.25 -6.14
CA GLY A 434 -1.09 -23.59 -7.44
C GLY A 434 -1.88 -24.36 -8.50
N LEU A 435 -1.86 -23.84 -9.73
CA LEU A 435 -2.56 -24.45 -10.87
C LEU A 435 -1.92 -25.77 -11.28
N GLU A 436 -2.78 -26.73 -11.58
CA GLU A 436 -2.40 -28.03 -12.16
C GLU A 436 -1.83 -27.85 -13.58
N LYS A 437 -0.66 -28.45 -13.83
CA LYS A 437 0.04 -28.38 -15.11
C LYS A 437 -0.17 -29.68 -15.92
N LYS A 438 -1.33 -29.80 -16.57
CA LYS A 438 -1.67 -30.97 -17.41
C LYS A 438 -0.78 -31.14 -18.65
N THR A 439 -0.05 -30.10 -19.04
CA THR A 439 0.77 -30.09 -20.26
C THR A 439 2.23 -30.52 -20.03
N LYS A 440 2.62 -30.79 -18.78
CA LYS A 440 3.99 -31.19 -18.48
C LYS A 440 4.22 -32.65 -18.87
N VAL A 441 4.96 -32.87 -19.94
CA VAL A 441 5.35 -34.22 -20.38
C VAL A 441 6.41 -34.75 -19.42
N MET A 442 6.13 -35.86 -18.75
CA MET A 442 7.05 -36.61 -17.89
C MET A 442 7.33 -37.95 -18.53
N THR A 443 8.57 -38.43 -18.43
CA THR A 443 8.93 -39.78 -18.82
C THR A 443 8.37 -40.78 -17.80
N ALA A 444 8.16 -42.03 -18.21
CA ALA A 444 7.71 -43.08 -17.29
C ALA A 444 8.69 -43.31 -16.10
N ALA A 445 9.98 -43.08 -16.34
CA ALA A 445 11.00 -43.18 -15.30
C ALA A 445 10.87 -42.01 -14.29
N GLU A 446 10.67 -40.77 -14.75
CA GLU A 446 10.45 -39.63 -13.87
C GLU A 446 9.15 -39.78 -13.06
N LYS A 447 8.04 -40.19 -13.71
CA LYS A 447 6.76 -40.46 -13.02
C LYS A 447 6.92 -41.48 -11.93
N ARG A 448 7.68 -42.56 -12.18
CA ARG A 448 7.98 -43.58 -11.19
C ARG A 448 8.85 -43.03 -10.03
N ALA A 449 9.87 -42.23 -10.35
CA ALA A 449 10.73 -41.65 -9.33
C ALA A 449 9.95 -40.71 -8.39
N ILE A 450 9.08 -39.87 -8.96
CA ILE A 450 8.19 -39.00 -8.17
C ILE A 450 7.23 -39.81 -7.32
N ALA A 451 6.61 -40.87 -7.88
CA ALA A 451 5.69 -41.70 -7.13
C ALA A 451 6.36 -42.41 -5.94
N LEU A 452 7.60 -42.90 -6.11
CA LEU A 452 8.38 -43.50 -5.01
C LEU A 452 8.75 -42.47 -3.95
N HIS A 453 9.10 -41.24 -4.38
CA HIS A 453 9.43 -40.11 -3.50
C HIS A 453 8.23 -39.74 -2.63
N GLU A 454 7.08 -39.44 -3.24
CA GLU A 454 5.87 -39.03 -2.54
C GLU A 454 5.29 -40.16 -1.67
N ALA A 455 5.38 -41.42 -2.14
CA ALA A 455 5.04 -42.60 -1.31
C ALA A 455 5.95 -42.70 -0.09
N GLY A 456 7.22 -42.29 -0.20
CA GLY A 456 8.15 -42.26 0.92
C GLY A 456 7.70 -41.35 2.04
N HIS A 457 7.32 -40.11 1.69
CA HIS A 457 6.73 -39.18 2.64
C HIS A 457 5.48 -39.73 3.33
N ALA A 458 4.56 -40.28 2.53
CA ALA A 458 3.32 -40.85 3.04
C ALA A 458 3.53 -42.05 3.96
N THR A 459 4.41 -42.98 3.57
CA THR A 459 4.71 -44.17 4.36
C THR A 459 5.28 -43.80 5.72
N ILE A 460 6.29 -42.94 5.78
CA ILE A 460 6.92 -42.55 7.04
C ILE A 460 5.94 -41.82 7.94
N SER A 461 5.19 -40.84 7.38
CA SER A 461 4.19 -40.09 8.15
C SER A 461 3.10 -40.99 8.75
N TRP A 462 2.77 -42.10 8.11
CA TRP A 462 1.75 -43.02 8.59
C TRP A 462 2.16 -43.73 9.89
N PHE A 463 3.44 -44.06 10.02
CA PHE A 463 3.98 -44.83 11.14
C PHE A 463 4.61 -43.99 12.25
N LEU A 464 4.75 -42.67 12.06
CA LEU A 464 5.25 -41.79 13.09
C LEU A 464 4.10 -41.19 13.93
N GLU A 465 4.30 -41.22 15.26
CA GLU A 465 3.30 -40.79 16.24
C GLU A 465 2.93 -39.30 16.05
N HIS A 466 3.95 -38.49 15.95
CA HIS A 466 3.78 -37.05 15.95
C HIS A 466 3.76 -36.41 14.55
N ALA A 467 3.86 -37.21 13.49
CA ALA A 467 3.70 -36.71 12.14
C ALA A 467 2.26 -36.29 11.86
N ASN A 468 2.10 -35.23 11.13
CA ASN A 468 0.77 -34.72 10.76
C ASN A 468 -0.03 -35.79 9.99
N PRO A 469 -1.34 -35.95 10.26
CA PRO A 469 -2.18 -36.86 9.52
C PRO A 469 -2.19 -36.61 8.03
N LEU A 470 -2.06 -37.68 7.24
CA LEU A 470 -2.09 -37.57 5.78
C LEU A 470 -3.52 -37.36 5.30
N ILE A 471 -3.71 -36.41 4.38
CA ILE A 471 -4.99 -36.20 3.68
C ILE A 471 -4.96 -36.91 2.33
N LYS A 472 -3.97 -36.59 1.52
CA LYS A 472 -3.80 -37.19 0.18
C LYS A 472 -2.36 -37.05 -0.31
N VAL A 473 -2.02 -37.85 -1.30
CA VAL A 473 -0.75 -37.79 -2.03
C VAL A 473 -1.04 -37.68 -3.51
N THR A 474 -0.28 -36.84 -4.21
CA THR A 474 -0.44 -36.65 -5.65
C THR A 474 0.90 -36.52 -6.36
N ILE A 475 0.96 -37.09 -7.55
CA ILE A 475 2.08 -36.91 -8.48
C ILE A 475 1.72 -36.02 -9.66
N VAL A 476 0.57 -35.34 -9.57
CA VAL A 476 0.17 -34.32 -10.56
C VAL A 476 0.93 -33.04 -10.32
N PRO A 477 1.72 -32.53 -11.30
CA PRO A 477 2.53 -31.34 -11.11
C PRO A 477 1.66 -30.09 -10.88
N ARG A 478 2.00 -29.35 -9.81
CA ARG A 478 1.35 -28.07 -9.47
C ARG A 478 2.39 -27.01 -9.17
N GLY A 479 2.23 -25.81 -9.73
CA GLY A 479 3.16 -24.72 -9.49
C GLY A 479 4.61 -25.10 -9.82
N ARG A 480 5.49 -25.17 -8.83
CA ARG A 480 6.88 -25.62 -8.93
C ARG A 480 7.07 -27.09 -8.54
N ALA A 481 6.14 -27.66 -7.81
CA ALA A 481 6.21 -29.04 -7.33
C ALA A 481 5.86 -30.04 -8.44
N LEU A 482 6.54 -31.20 -8.42
CA LEU A 482 6.30 -32.32 -9.34
C LEU A 482 5.29 -33.30 -8.76
N GLY A 483 5.21 -33.37 -7.43
CA GLY A 483 4.25 -34.10 -6.64
C GLY A 483 4.08 -33.40 -5.29
N ALA A 484 3.20 -33.88 -4.44
CA ALA A 484 3.03 -33.41 -3.07
C ALA A 484 2.27 -34.42 -2.21
N ALA A 485 2.74 -34.63 -0.99
CA ALA A 485 1.97 -35.23 0.08
C ALA A 485 1.33 -34.14 0.93
N TRP A 486 0.01 -34.22 1.09
CA TRP A 486 -0.80 -33.23 1.79
C TRP A 486 -1.15 -33.77 3.18
N TYR A 487 -0.84 -32.94 4.16
CA TYR A 487 -1.06 -33.27 5.56
C TYR A 487 -2.09 -32.33 6.16
N LEU A 488 -2.72 -32.78 7.25
CA LEU A 488 -3.52 -31.91 8.12
C LEU A 488 -2.59 -31.40 9.23
N PRO A 489 -2.09 -30.16 9.16
CA PRO A 489 -1.27 -29.64 10.23
C PRO A 489 -2.07 -29.56 11.52
N GLU A 490 -1.52 -30.11 12.59
CA GLU A 490 -2.14 -30.01 13.91
C GLU A 490 -1.77 -28.69 14.57
N GLU A 491 -2.77 -27.94 15.01
CA GLU A 491 -2.56 -26.67 15.73
C GLU A 491 -1.99 -26.96 17.12
N ARG A 492 -0.74 -26.61 17.32
CA ARG A 492 -0.02 -26.82 18.58
C ARG A 492 0.52 -25.50 19.09
N GLN A 493 0.27 -25.17 20.37
CA GLN A 493 0.83 -24.00 21.03
C GLN A 493 2.29 -24.20 21.41
N ILE A 494 2.67 -25.44 21.71
CA ILE A 494 4.03 -25.85 22.11
C ILE A 494 4.38 -27.10 21.30
N THR A 495 5.59 -27.13 20.74
CA THR A 495 6.10 -28.26 19.98
C THR A 495 7.27 -28.89 20.75
N THR A 496 7.24 -30.20 20.99
CA THR A 496 8.32 -30.93 21.67
C THR A 496 9.44 -31.27 20.69
N LYS A 497 10.60 -31.68 21.25
CA LYS A 497 11.76 -32.13 20.47
C LYS A 497 11.38 -33.35 19.62
N GLU A 498 10.66 -34.32 20.20
CA GLU A 498 10.23 -35.58 19.54
C GLU A 498 9.31 -35.27 18.35
N GLN A 499 8.38 -34.33 18.52
CA GLN A 499 7.48 -33.92 17.45
C GLN A 499 8.26 -33.27 16.26
N MET A 500 9.22 -32.43 16.56
CA MET A 500 10.06 -31.82 15.52
C MET A 500 10.94 -32.87 14.81
N LEU A 501 11.43 -33.86 15.55
CA LEU A 501 12.22 -34.96 14.97
C LEU A 501 11.36 -35.87 14.07
N ASP A 502 10.13 -36.19 14.46
CA ASP A 502 9.20 -36.94 13.63
C ASP A 502 8.84 -36.20 12.35
N GLU A 503 8.57 -34.90 12.43
CA GLU A 503 8.34 -34.06 11.25
C GLU A 503 9.55 -34.04 10.32
N MET A 504 10.76 -33.95 10.88
CA MET A 504 12.01 -33.98 10.12
C MET A 504 12.19 -35.35 9.42
N CYS A 505 11.94 -36.45 10.14
CA CYS A 505 12.00 -37.82 9.62
C CYS A 505 11.01 -37.99 8.45
N ALA A 506 9.76 -37.53 8.60
CA ALA A 506 8.73 -37.59 7.56
C ALA A 506 9.13 -36.74 6.32
N THR A 507 9.70 -35.57 6.55
CA THR A 507 10.18 -34.68 5.46
C THR A 507 11.36 -35.29 4.70
N LEU A 508 12.22 -36.09 5.36
CA LEU A 508 13.31 -36.78 4.71
C LEU A 508 12.86 -38.05 3.96
N GLY A 509 11.60 -38.45 4.11
CA GLY A 509 11.02 -39.66 3.55
C GLY A 509 11.18 -39.80 2.04
N GLY A 510 10.94 -38.73 1.28
CA GLY A 510 11.10 -38.73 -0.17
C GLY A 510 12.55 -39.03 -0.58
N ARG A 511 13.51 -38.35 0.04
CA ARG A 511 14.94 -38.56 -0.20
C ARG A 511 15.40 -39.95 0.17
N ALA A 512 14.93 -40.45 1.30
CA ALA A 512 15.24 -41.81 1.75
C ALA A 512 14.66 -42.89 0.82
N ALA A 513 13.45 -42.65 0.28
CA ALA A 513 12.83 -43.56 -0.68
C ALA A 513 13.60 -43.59 -2.01
N GLU A 514 14.09 -42.45 -2.51
CA GLU A 514 14.94 -42.45 -3.69
C GLU A 514 16.18 -43.33 -3.52
N GLU A 515 16.90 -43.21 -2.39
CA GLU A 515 18.10 -44.01 -2.13
C GLU A 515 17.78 -45.51 -1.97
N VAL A 516 16.73 -45.85 -1.22
CA VAL A 516 16.39 -47.25 -0.91
C VAL A 516 15.81 -48.01 -2.11
N PHE A 517 14.96 -47.38 -2.93
CA PHE A 517 14.19 -48.05 -3.97
C PHE A 517 14.69 -47.77 -5.40
N ILE A 518 15.38 -46.67 -5.62
CA ILE A 518 15.92 -46.30 -6.95
C ILE A 518 17.44 -46.52 -6.97
N GLY A 519 18.10 -46.40 -5.79
CA GLY A 519 19.57 -46.57 -5.67
C GLY A 519 20.35 -45.30 -6.05
N HIS A 520 19.69 -44.20 -6.39
CA HIS A 520 20.31 -42.92 -6.64
C HIS A 520 19.40 -41.80 -6.18
N ILE A 521 20.00 -40.67 -5.88
CA ILE A 521 19.37 -39.46 -5.32
C ILE A 521 19.18 -38.41 -6.39
N SER A 522 18.11 -37.62 -6.29
CA SER A 522 17.77 -36.62 -7.26
C SER A 522 17.70 -35.20 -6.66
N THR A 523 17.51 -34.20 -7.48
CA THR A 523 17.27 -32.83 -7.08
C THR A 523 15.83 -32.61 -6.59
N GLY A 524 14.96 -33.62 -6.67
CA GLY A 524 13.55 -33.54 -6.22
C GLY A 524 13.41 -33.14 -4.77
N ALA A 525 14.29 -33.67 -3.92
CA ALA A 525 14.30 -33.43 -2.47
C ALA A 525 14.91 -32.07 -2.04
N MET A 526 15.20 -31.13 -2.95
CA MET A 526 15.89 -29.88 -2.59
C MET A 526 15.10 -29.06 -1.56
N ASN A 527 13.79 -28.91 -1.74
CA ASN A 527 12.93 -28.17 -0.81
C ASN A 527 12.83 -28.86 0.56
N ASP A 528 12.79 -30.20 0.57
CA ASP A 528 12.74 -30.99 1.81
C ASP A 528 14.02 -30.81 2.61
N LEU A 529 15.17 -30.87 1.94
CA LEU A 529 16.46 -30.63 2.57
C LEU A 529 16.60 -29.21 3.11
N GLU A 530 16.11 -28.20 2.36
CA GLU A 530 16.09 -26.81 2.83
C GLU A 530 15.24 -26.67 4.10
N ARG A 531 14.04 -27.27 4.10
CA ARG A 531 13.12 -27.24 5.24
C ARG A 531 13.73 -27.92 6.47
N VAL A 532 14.26 -29.13 6.30
CA VAL A 532 14.89 -29.89 7.37
C VAL A 532 16.10 -29.17 7.94
N THR A 533 16.92 -28.56 7.08
CA THR A 533 18.09 -27.80 7.52
C THR A 533 17.69 -26.59 8.37
N LYS A 534 16.72 -25.79 7.91
CA LYS A 534 16.20 -24.65 8.68
C LYS A 534 15.62 -25.08 10.03
N GLN A 535 14.87 -26.20 10.04
CA GLN A 535 14.28 -26.76 11.26
C GLN A 535 15.36 -27.21 12.26
N ALA A 536 16.39 -27.90 11.79
CA ALA A 536 17.50 -28.37 12.64
C ALA A 536 18.30 -27.19 13.25
N TYR A 537 18.61 -26.17 12.44
CA TYR A 537 19.20 -24.93 12.95
C TYR A 537 18.31 -24.24 13.98
N GLY A 538 16.99 -24.20 13.74
CA GLY A 538 16.01 -23.64 14.66
C GLY A 538 16.01 -24.39 16.01
N MET A 539 16.02 -25.71 15.97
CA MET A 539 16.05 -26.56 17.17
C MET A 539 17.33 -26.36 17.99
N ILE A 540 18.49 -26.27 17.34
CA ILE A 540 19.77 -26.21 18.02
C ILE A 540 20.13 -24.78 18.43
N ALA A 541 20.07 -23.82 17.49
CA ALA A 541 20.54 -22.48 17.73
C ALA A 541 19.52 -21.59 18.47
N TYR A 542 18.20 -21.82 18.30
CA TYR A 542 17.17 -20.97 18.89
C TYR A 542 16.47 -21.63 20.08
N ALA A 543 16.12 -22.91 19.95
CA ALA A 543 15.40 -23.62 21.01
C ALA A 543 16.32 -24.34 22.02
N GLY A 544 17.64 -24.42 21.78
CA GLY A 544 18.58 -25.07 22.67
C GLY A 544 18.31 -26.58 22.90
N MET A 545 17.77 -27.26 21.86
CA MET A 545 17.36 -28.69 21.93
C MET A 545 18.50 -29.65 21.58
N SER A 546 19.76 -29.28 21.78
CA SER A 546 20.92 -30.13 21.57
C SER A 546 21.55 -30.50 22.91
N ASP A 547 22.10 -31.74 23.00
CA ASP A 547 22.79 -32.22 24.20
C ASP A 547 24.13 -31.49 24.43
N LYS A 548 24.80 -31.03 23.37
CA LYS A 548 26.07 -30.29 23.47
C LYS A 548 25.88 -28.76 23.69
N LEU A 549 24.76 -28.24 23.29
CA LEU A 549 24.42 -26.81 23.39
C LEU A 549 23.05 -26.63 24.08
N PRO A 550 22.86 -27.15 25.29
CA PRO A 550 21.55 -27.11 25.95
C PRO A 550 21.26 -25.74 26.52
N ASN A 551 19.97 -25.35 26.49
CA ASN A 551 19.45 -24.17 27.19
C ASN A 551 20.07 -22.83 26.78
N LEU A 552 20.64 -22.74 25.60
CA LEU A 552 21.20 -21.53 25.03
C LEU A 552 20.41 -21.12 23.78
N CYS A 553 20.11 -19.83 23.68
CA CYS A 553 19.48 -19.23 22.52
C CYS A 553 20.46 -18.25 21.85
N TYR A 554 20.87 -18.56 20.66
CA TYR A 554 21.78 -17.77 19.85
C TYR A 554 21.03 -16.87 18.85
N TYR A 555 19.81 -16.50 19.17
CA TYR A 555 19.00 -15.59 18.35
C TYR A 555 19.52 -14.16 18.45
N SER A 556 19.75 -13.50 17.31
CA SER A 556 20.02 -12.08 17.23
C SER A 556 18.77 -11.38 16.67
N ASN A 557 18.22 -10.47 17.45
CA ASN A 557 17.11 -9.60 16.99
C ASN A 557 17.53 -8.58 15.93
N ASP A 558 18.83 -8.44 15.65
CA ASP A 558 19.35 -7.55 14.65
C ASP A 558 19.43 -8.24 13.27
N GLU A 559 18.37 -8.16 12.48
CA GLU A 559 18.33 -8.62 11.06
C GLU A 559 19.48 -8.06 10.19
N TYR A 560 20.17 -7.03 10.67
CA TYR A 560 21.29 -6.35 10.00
C TYR A 560 22.64 -6.55 10.69
N SER A 561 22.71 -7.42 11.70
CA SER A 561 23.98 -7.74 12.32
C SER A 561 24.71 -8.78 11.46
N PHE A 562 25.75 -8.34 10.76
CA PHE A 562 26.69 -9.24 10.06
C PHE A 562 27.53 -10.08 11.02
N ASN A 563 27.46 -9.82 12.32
CA ASN A 563 28.21 -10.54 13.35
C ASN A 563 27.33 -11.59 14.00
N LYS A 564 27.75 -12.87 13.93
CA LYS A 564 27.15 -13.95 14.68
C LYS A 564 27.28 -13.67 16.20
N PRO A 565 26.23 -13.91 17.02
CA PRO A 565 26.29 -13.67 18.47
C PRO A 565 27.09 -14.72 19.23
N TYR A 566 27.91 -15.53 18.57
CA TYR A 566 28.68 -16.64 19.09
C TYR A 566 30.03 -16.78 18.37
N SER A 567 30.96 -17.51 19.02
CA SER A 567 32.32 -17.76 18.50
C SER A 567 32.30 -18.72 17.30
N GLU A 568 33.37 -18.75 16.50
CA GLU A 568 33.53 -19.71 15.40
C GLU A 568 33.54 -21.16 15.92
N HIS A 569 34.06 -21.44 17.08
CA HIS A 569 34.00 -22.76 17.70
C HIS A 569 32.56 -23.18 18.00
N THR A 570 31.71 -22.25 18.48
CA THR A 570 30.29 -22.54 18.68
C THR A 570 29.57 -22.74 17.34
N ALA A 571 29.94 -21.99 16.30
CA ALA A 571 29.39 -22.18 14.96
C ALA A 571 29.68 -23.61 14.46
N GLU A 572 30.93 -24.08 14.59
CA GLU A 572 31.32 -25.43 14.21
C GLU A 572 30.55 -26.51 14.99
N LEU A 573 30.35 -26.31 16.29
CA LEU A 573 29.52 -27.21 17.10
C LEU A 573 28.06 -27.24 16.66
N ILE A 574 27.48 -26.10 16.31
CA ILE A 574 26.11 -26.00 15.76
C ILE A 574 26.04 -26.81 14.47
N ASP A 575 26.98 -26.60 13.55
CA ASP A 575 27.01 -27.31 12.26
C ASP A 575 27.15 -28.84 12.46
N GLN A 576 28.01 -29.30 13.37
CA GLN A 576 28.15 -30.71 13.71
C GLN A 576 26.88 -31.30 14.28
N GLU A 577 26.21 -30.64 15.21
CA GLU A 577 24.98 -31.10 15.82
C GLU A 577 23.81 -31.10 14.81
N VAL A 578 23.72 -30.10 13.94
CA VAL A 578 22.74 -30.07 12.82
C VAL A 578 22.94 -31.25 11.90
N GLN A 579 24.19 -31.52 11.47
CA GLN A 579 24.52 -32.64 10.60
C GLN A 579 24.21 -33.98 11.26
N LYS A 580 24.55 -34.13 12.54
CA LYS A 580 24.27 -35.31 13.33
C LYS A 580 22.76 -35.59 13.38
N MET A 581 21.97 -34.59 13.77
CA MET A 581 20.51 -34.69 13.91
C MET A 581 19.85 -35.10 12.59
N ILE A 582 20.21 -34.45 11.49
CA ILE A 582 19.67 -34.75 10.16
C ILE A 582 20.04 -36.19 9.76
N ASN A 583 21.30 -36.62 9.96
CA ASN A 583 21.75 -37.95 9.60
C ASN A 583 21.05 -39.04 10.44
N GLU A 584 20.79 -38.79 11.73
CA GLU A 584 20.06 -39.71 12.60
C GLU A 584 18.61 -39.90 12.10
N GLN A 585 17.92 -38.80 11.77
CA GLN A 585 16.56 -38.90 11.25
C GLN A 585 16.50 -39.49 9.83
N TYR A 586 17.51 -39.24 9.00
CA TYR A 586 17.64 -39.86 7.69
C TYR A 586 17.85 -41.39 7.78
N ALA A 587 18.69 -41.84 8.72
CA ALA A 587 18.88 -43.27 8.99
C ALA A 587 17.59 -43.92 9.50
N ARG A 588 16.84 -43.25 10.40
CA ARG A 588 15.52 -43.69 10.89
C ARG A 588 14.50 -43.80 9.76
N ALA A 589 14.46 -42.82 8.85
CA ALA A 589 13.59 -42.83 7.68
C ALA A 589 13.88 -44.04 6.77
N LYS A 590 15.15 -44.33 6.50
CA LYS A 590 15.55 -45.50 5.70
C LYS A 590 15.16 -46.80 6.37
N ALA A 591 15.34 -46.93 7.69
CA ALA A 591 14.95 -48.13 8.43
C ALA A 591 13.43 -48.41 8.34
N LEU A 592 12.60 -47.38 8.57
CA LEU A 592 11.14 -47.47 8.43
C LEU A 592 10.70 -47.88 7.01
N LEU A 593 11.32 -47.28 5.98
CA LEU A 593 11.01 -47.67 4.59
C LEU A 593 11.41 -49.07 4.23
N GLN A 594 12.51 -49.60 4.81
CA GLN A 594 12.92 -51.00 4.63
C GLN A 594 11.98 -51.98 5.33
N GLU A 595 11.50 -51.63 6.53
CA GLU A 595 10.52 -52.40 7.29
C GLU A 595 9.18 -52.50 6.55
N HIS A 596 8.73 -51.38 5.94
CA HIS A 596 7.45 -51.30 5.24
C HIS A 596 7.58 -51.36 3.71
N LYS A 597 8.63 -52.00 3.19
CA LYS A 597 9.00 -52.01 1.77
C LYS A 597 7.87 -52.42 0.82
N GLU A 598 7.13 -53.47 1.18
CA GLU A 598 6.05 -53.99 0.32
C GLU A 598 4.89 -53.02 0.22
N GLY A 599 4.46 -52.49 1.34
CA GLY A 599 3.38 -51.47 1.36
C GLY A 599 3.76 -50.20 0.63
N HIS A 600 5.00 -49.73 0.81
CA HIS A 600 5.52 -48.59 0.07
C HIS A 600 5.48 -48.78 -1.45
N ASN A 601 5.89 -49.97 -1.95
CA ASN A 601 5.85 -50.27 -3.38
C ASN A 601 4.41 -50.33 -3.91
N GLN A 602 3.48 -50.91 -3.13
CA GLN A 602 2.05 -50.91 -3.48
C GLN A 602 1.49 -49.50 -3.56
N LEU A 603 1.86 -48.64 -2.61
CA LEU A 603 1.45 -47.24 -2.58
C LEU A 603 1.98 -46.47 -3.79
N ALA A 604 3.26 -46.64 -4.10
CA ALA A 604 3.89 -46.01 -5.27
C ALA A 604 3.25 -46.48 -6.59
N GLN A 605 2.93 -47.77 -6.71
CA GLN A 605 2.24 -48.28 -7.90
C GLN A 605 0.84 -47.72 -8.01
N LEU A 606 0.09 -47.61 -6.92
CA LEU A 606 -1.24 -47.02 -6.88
C LEU A 606 -1.21 -45.53 -7.28
N LEU A 607 -0.14 -44.78 -6.87
CA LEU A 607 0.10 -43.41 -7.31
C LEU A 607 0.38 -43.31 -8.82
N ILE A 608 1.13 -44.25 -9.40
CA ILE A 608 1.38 -44.28 -10.84
C ILE A 608 0.07 -44.45 -11.62
N ASP A 609 -0.82 -45.35 -11.09
CA ASP A 609 -2.07 -45.72 -11.77
C ASP A 609 -3.16 -44.66 -11.61
N ARG A 610 -3.32 -44.04 -10.43
CA ARG A 610 -4.41 -43.11 -10.10
C ARG A 610 -3.98 -41.67 -10.05
N GLU A 611 -2.68 -41.38 -9.99
CA GLU A 611 -2.08 -40.03 -9.87
C GLU A 611 -2.41 -39.27 -8.57
N VAL A 612 -3.53 -39.59 -7.94
CA VAL A 612 -3.97 -39.07 -6.63
C VAL A 612 -4.52 -40.20 -5.80
N ILE A 613 -4.08 -40.27 -4.55
CA ILE A 613 -4.56 -41.21 -3.53
C ILE A 613 -4.93 -40.45 -2.26
N PHE A 614 -5.84 -41.03 -1.48
CA PHE A 614 -6.32 -40.44 -0.23
C PHE A 614 -5.90 -41.30 0.98
N ALA A 615 -6.09 -40.73 2.18
CA ALA A 615 -5.76 -41.43 3.43
C ALA A 615 -6.43 -42.81 3.52
N GLU A 616 -7.65 -42.98 3.03
CA GLU A 616 -8.39 -44.23 3.01
C GLU A 616 -7.72 -45.33 2.14
N ASP A 617 -7.01 -44.93 1.08
CA ASP A 617 -6.26 -45.85 0.24
C ASP A 617 -4.98 -46.28 0.92
N VAL A 618 -4.34 -45.40 1.70
CA VAL A 618 -3.17 -45.68 2.53
C VAL A 618 -3.56 -46.66 3.67
N GLU A 619 -4.73 -46.42 4.30
CA GLU A 619 -5.27 -47.32 5.34
C GLU A 619 -5.56 -48.72 4.82
N LYS A 620 -6.01 -48.89 3.58
CA LYS A 620 -6.19 -50.21 2.96
C LYS A 620 -4.89 -50.98 2.81
N ILE A 621 -3.76 -50.29 2.59
CA ILE A 621 -2.44 -50.92 2.39
C ILE A 621 -1.75 -51.21 3.72
N PHE A 622 -1.74 -50.24 4.65
CA PHE A 622 -0.98 -50.34 5.90
C PHE A 622 -1.82 -50.66 7.13
N GLY A 623 -3.16 -50.71 6.99
CA GLY A 623 -4.08 -50.80 8.12
C GLY A 623 -4.32 -49.42 8.76
N LYS A 624 -5.17 -49.42 9.79
CA LYS A 624 -5.50 -48.20 10.52
C LYS A 624 -4.24 -47.56 11.11
N ARG A 625 -4.14 -46.23 11.00
CA ARG A 625 -3.02 -45.48 11.61
C ARG A 625 -2.92 -45.83 13.10
N PRO A 626 -1.73 -46.20 13.63
CA PRO A 626 -1.56 -46.62 15.02
C PRO A 626 -1.89 -45.53 16.05
N TRP A 627 -1.82 -44.29 15.65
CA TRP A 627 -1.90 -43.08 16.50
C TRP A 627 -3.13 -42.27 16.16
N ALA A 628 -3.88 -41.81 17.21
CA ALA A 628 -4.96 -40.85 17.02
C ALA A 628 -4.42 -39.47 16.68
N SER A 629 -5.12 -38.73 15.84
CA SER A 629 -4.81 -37.30 15.62
C SER A 629 -5.26 -36.48 16.81
N ARG A 630 -4.54 -35.38 17.09
CA ARG A 630 -4.94 -34.45 18.14
C ARG A 630 -6.35 -33.88 17.92
N SER A 631 -6.75 -33.67 16.66
CA SER A 631 -8.11 -33.25 16.33
C SER A 631 -9.14 -34.30 16.78
N GLU A 632 -8.84 -35.58 16.63
CA GLU A 632 -9.68 -36.68 17.12
C GLU A 632 -9.70 -36.75 18.64
N GLU A 633 -8.56 -36.49 19.29
CA GLU A 633 -8.46 -36.42 20.76
C GLU A 633 -9.26 -35.27 21.34
N ILE A 634 -9.19 -34.07 20.72
CA ILE A 634 -9.95 -32.88 21.12
C ILE A 634 -11.46 -33.14 20.97
N MET A 635 -11.88 -33.71 19.84
CA MET A 635 -13.29 -34.04 19.60
C MET A 635 -13.80 -35.10 20.60
N ALA A 636 -13.00 -36.10 20.86
CA ALA A 636 -13.35 -37.12 21.85
C ALA A 636 -13.40 -36.57 23.29
N ALA A 637 -12.61 -35.55 23.59
CA ALA A 637 -12.66 -34.86 24.88
C ALA A 637 -13.90 -33.93 24.98
N GLU A 638 -14.25 -33.23 23.91
CA GLU A 638 -15.47 -32.40 23.84
C GLU A 638 -16.73 -33.26 23.92
N GLU A 639 -16.78 -34.39 23.24
CA GLU A 639 -17.91 -35.33 23.29
C GLU A 639 -18.10 -35.91 24.70
N LYS A 640 -17.02 -36.13 25.44
CA LYS A 640 -17.06 -36.57 26.85
C LYS A 640 -17.45 -35.43 27.80
N ALA A 641 -17.22 -34.17 27.45
CA ALA A 641 -17.56 -32.99 28.27
C ALA A 641 -19.01 -32.54 28.09
N LEU A 642 -19.70 -32.96 27.03
CA LEU A 642 -21.12 -32.73 26.86
C LEU A 642 -21.90 -33.54 27.85
N PRO A 643 -22.79 -32.94 28.71
CA PRO A 643 -23.67 -33.71 29.60
C PRO A 643 -24.57 -34.62 28.76
N ALA A 644 -24.66 -35.89 29.16
CA ALA A 644 -25.51 -36.86 28.49
C ALA A 644 -26.94 -36.27 28.34
N PRO A 645 -27.60 -36.49 27.18
CA PRO A 645 -28.95 -36.00 26.99
C PRO A 645 -29.83 -36.65 28.05
N GLU A 646 -30.48 -35.84 28.90
CA GLU A 646 -31.51 -36.33 29.83
C GLU A 646 -32.53 -37.11 29.02
N LYS A 647 -32.62 -38.41 29.30
CA LYS A 647 -33.70 -39.26 28.83
C LYS A 647 -34.99 -38.73 29.38
N THR A 648 -35.76 -38.02 28.60
CA THR A 648 -37.16 -37.77 28.87
C THR A 648 -37.87 -39.12 28.83
N GLU A 649 -38.19 -39.65 30.04
CA GLU A 649 -39.14 -40.76 30.19
C GLU A 649 -40.52 -40.22 29.77
N GLU A 650 -41.00 -40.62 28.61
CA GLU A 650 -42.41 -40.58 28.24
C GLU A 650 -43.19 -41.56 29.14
N ALA A 651 -43.79 -41.04 30.19
CA ALA A 651 -44.83 -41.74 30.93
C ALA A 651 -46.16 -41.56 30.21
N ALA A 652 -46.52 -42.59 29.43
CA ALA A 652 -47.89 -42.77 28.97
C ALA A 652 -48.79 -43.11 30.13
N THR A 653 -49.80 -42.27 30.44
CA THR A 653 -51.06 -42.75 31.04
C THR A 653 -52.25 -41.96 30.51
N ALA A 654 -53.21 -42.77 30.06
CA ALA A 654 -54.47 -42.35 29.46
C ALA A 654 -55.54 -42.03 30.53
N SER A 655 -56.52 -41.24 30.05
CA SER A 655 -57.97 -41.24 30.42
C SER A 655 -58.44 -40.64 31.76
N GLU A 656 -59.02 -39.53 31.65
CA GLU A 656 -60.46 -39.08 31.79
C GLU A 656 -61.08 -39.03 33.21
N PRO A 657 -62.27 -38.36 33.41
CA PRO A 657 -62.34 -37.01 33.96
C PRO A 657 -63.27 -36.99 35.22
N GLY A 658 -63.26 -35.92 35.96
CA GLY A 658 -64.28 -35.80 37.05
C GLY A 658 -64.09 -34.68 38.03
N THR A 659 -64.76 -33.61 37.73
CA THR A 659 -65.71 -32.84 38.65
C THR A 659 -65.21 -32.26 39.98
N LYS A 660 -65.22 -30.92 39.99
CA LYS A 660 -65.69 -29.99 41.07
C LYS A 660 -65.31 -30.24 42.54
N GLU A 661 -64.81 -29.26 43.23
CA GLU A 661 -65.44 -28.27 44.08
C GLU A 661 -64.46 -27.55 44.98
N GLN A 662 -64.59 -26.26 44.98
CA GLN A 662 -64.52 -25.24 46.02
C GLN A 662 -64.07 -25.67 47.43
N THR A 663 -63.20 -24.92 48.05
CA THR A 663 -63.44 -23.90 49.07
C THR A 663 -62.18 -23.55 49.83
N GLU A 664 -61.89 -22.30 49.79
CA GLU A 664 -61.72 -21.38 50.96
C GLU A 664 -60.73 -21.74 52.07
N ASN A 665 -59.82 -20.87 52.21
CA ASN A 665 -59.64 -19.98 53.37
C ASN A 665 -58.49 -20.18 54.36
N SER A 666 -57.85 -19.08 54.57
CA SER A 666 -57.18 -18.62 55.80
C SER A 666 -55.99 -19.42 56.30
N GLY A 667 -54.98 -18.83 56.65
CA GLY A 667 -54.64 -17.56 57.24
C GLY A 667 -53.35 -17.69 58.01
N THR A 668 -52.65 -16.61 58.02
CA THR A 668 -51.91 -16.03 59.15
C THR A 668 -50.61 -16.70 59.64
N SER A 669 -49.63 -15.92 59.52
CA SER A 669 -48.71 -15.34 60.54
C SER A 669 -47.48 -16.18 60.91
N ALA A 670 -46.45 -15.52 60.68
CA ALA A 670 -45.54 -14.83 61.59
C ALA A 670 -44.37 -15.64 62.16
N THR A 671 -43.29 -15.00 61.96
CA THR A 671 -42.22 -14.61 62.89
C THR A 671 -40.99 -15.50 63.02
N GLN A 672 -39.90 -14.85 62.66
CA GLN A 672 -38.68 -14.67 63.50
C GLN A 672 -37.90 -15.93 63.84
N ASP A 673 -36.62 -16.02 63.92
CA ASP A 673 -35.52 -15.09 64.06
C ASP A 673 -34.21 -15.88 63.89
N GLU A 674 -33.18 -15.12 63.57
CA GLU A 674 -31.79 -15.23 64.09
C GLU A 674 -30.99 -16.53 63.93
N GLU A 675 -29.86 -16.48 63.51
CA GLU A 675 -28.59 -15.86 63.76
C GLU A 675 -27.42 -16.88 63.58
N LYS A 676 -26.36 -16.37 63.05
CA LYS A 676 -24.92 -16.59 63.36
C LYS A 676 -24.12 -17.81 62.86
N GLN A 677 -23.14 -17.38 62.10
CA GLN A 677 -21.68 -17.65 62.23
C GLN A 677 -21.18 -19.08 61.96
N ALA A 678 -20.44 -19.22 60.90
CA ALA A 678 -18.98 -19.33 60.98
C ALA A 678 -18.37 -19.10 59.56
#